data_be0d65f84d574fca37f20ea4303a1312
#
_entry.id   be0d65f84d574fca37f20ea4303a1312
#
_cell.length_a   1.000
_cell.length_b   1.000
_cell.length_c   1.000
_cell.angle_alpha   90.00
_cell.angle_beta   90.00
_cell.angle_gamma   90.00
#
_symmetry.space_group_name_H-M   'P 1'
#
loop_
_entity.id
_entity.type
_entity.pdbx_description
1 polymer ?
#
loop_
_entity_poly.entity_id
_entity_poly.type
_entity_poly.pdbx_seq_one_letter_code
_entity_poly.pdbx_strand_id
1 'polypeptide(L)'
;PLFASSSILSISLESNRGEVTKVELTGGFTYVDPEADQSDKNNRYSPDAYKNGMYASNAAAYTEEMIYNEDSGYYESDIPITSGSFNYSYQVTFSEPVIDSKGNESYTQKYDDPANPSNGSNYVSPLETTSSTGDVNTSTVYGYWDEQKQSKSPNLDFVLPANGQRGTYSYVEIPADNNDTQRIGVYLPANYDKNKTGGYKTIYAVHGSGGNETDWFNVGKVNNIMDNMINAKLTESAIVVTLNRTYSNVTSLTNYIIPYMEKNYNVSKKNTDRAICGLSAGGASVGRILFESPETFGYYGCFSGCITDNTVDKSKFDHVYVAASAGLSDIATETISTGMYNQKYERMLEWAKNNQISTFKDIGFVEGAHDWFTWTQSFRAFVSYVCWQDETVDMQEGVTVSKNTMFPQSDAKYQATFVVDSNQLNGPVVNVQLQGGFQFLKAEDDHYYIDNNGDASKITFYSAYEYKDGMYPIDGVSHTLRKDFKYDSGCILYNMERKGHFYTVTMPLPATEYYYGYYVTYANGTTKNHVQDPQNHSLVNETSGHDAQWSYVYVGDSSDALKGQEYIYERNDSKKGTIKFDQYETKAPTKDESGINHFGVYLPNGYEQGKDYKTLYLIHGGGGNETEWYQLGSAKNIFDNLITDGEVEDTVVIFVDESNMKGGFNTEAVSQKVDNLVNYLVPYVESHYKVSKNKDDRALSGLSQGSIESSAVLQLYTNEFKYYGLYSGTVTVEDKYFTDDVIEAMKTRNIFLAGGTLDLGTINSPSKGSFLDYYCPHLDKIGVNYDFELENGGHDWNVWRAALTTFVKDYLWNNETKDDHQADDKKDNTPNQDTNDKVNTSTSNKTNNKENKNDKVKTGDMTVIAPFVLMAICTAIFIVLLRKKAYK
;
A
#
# COMPACT_ATOMS: atom_id res chain seq x y z
N PRO A 1 8.56 -10.37 21.28
CA PRO A 1 9.16 -10.25 22.59
C PRO A 1 9.09 -8.82 23.13
N LEU A 2 8.65 -8.65 24.38
CA LEU A 2 8.68 -7.38 25.09
C LEU A 2 9.99 -7.30 25.85
N PHE A 3 10.80 -6.31 25.60
CA PHE A 3 12.10 -6.12 26.22
C PHE A 3 12.01 -5.01 27.27
N ALA A 4 12.33 -5.35 28.51
CA ALA A 4 12.63 -4.34 29.49
C ALA A 4 14.07 -3.87 29.29
N SER A 5 14.25 -2.62 28.89
CA SER A 5 15.55 -2.06 28.54
C SER A 5 16.52 -1.93 29.74
N SER A 6 17.79 -1.68 29.44
CA SER A 6 18.84 -1.37 30.44
C SER A 6 18.49 -0.24 31.42
N SER A 7 17.42 0.51 31.18
CA SER A 7 16.87 1.51 32.10
C SER A 7 16.32 0.92 33.40
N ILE A 8 15.97 -0.38 33.46
CA ILE A 8 15.62 -1.01 34.75
C ILE A 8 16.84 -1.09 35.70
N LEU A 9 18.02 -1.31 35.16
CA LEU A 9 19.25 -1.20 35.96
C LEU A 9 19.50 0.23 36.46
N SER A 10 19.17 1.25 35.65
CA SER A 10 19.27 2.65 36.07
C SER A 10 18.23 3.02 37.13
N ILE A 11 17.05 2.42 37.11
CA ILE A 11 16.02 2.61 38.15
C ILE A 11 16.52 2.13 39.52
N SER A 12 17.24 1.01 39.59
CA SER A 12 17.79 0.51 40.88
C SER A 12 18.85 1.47 41.44
N LEU A 13 19.64 2.10 40.59
CA LEU A 13 20.69 3.05 40.97
C LEU A 13 20.14 4.41 41.40
N GLU A 14 19.04 4.85 40.83
CA GLU A 14 18.39 6.12 41.13
C GLU A 14 17.46 6.06 42.35
N SER A 15 16.90 4.88 42.65
CA SER A 15 15.90 4.73 43.71
C SER A 15 16.44 4.48 45.10
N ASN A 16 17.73 4.20 45.29
CA ASN A 16 18.33 3.73 46.56
C ASN A 16 17.59 2.57 47.21
N ARG A 17 17.02 1.67 46.39
CA ARG A 17 16.20 0.53 46.81
C ARG A 17 16.95 -0.81 46.77
N GLY A 18 18.28 -0.78 46.66
CA GLY A 18 19.08 -1.97 46.51
C GLY A 18 18.98 -2.61 45.11
N GLU A 19 19.26 -3.89 45.01
CA GLU A 19 19.29 -4.62 43.76
C GLU A 19 17.86 -5.00 43.30
N VAL A 20 17.67 -5.08 41.97
CA VAL A 20 16.47 -5.69 41.40
C VAL A 20 16.52 -7.18 41.58
N THR A 21 15.55 -7.75 42.27
CA THR A 21 15.50 -9.20 42.59
C THR A 21 14.51 -9.94 41.70
N LYS A 22 13.52 -9.24 41.13
CA LYS A 22 12.54 -9.83 40.24
C LYS A 22 11.91 -8.75 39.35
N VAL A 23 11.65 -9.10 38.11
CA VAL A 23 10.85 -8.28 37.18
C VAL A 23 9.69 -9.13 36.65
N GLU A 24 8.49 -8.61 36.72
CA GLU A 24 7.30 -9.23 36.18
C GLU A 24 6.64 -8.30 35.15
N LEU A 25 6.29 -8.86 34.00
CA LEU A 25 5.38 -8.22 33.06
C LEU A 25 3.96 -8.43 33.54
N THR A 26 3.19 -7.38 33.68
CA THR A 26 1.77 -7.44 34.03
C THR A 26 0.95 -6.62 33.05
N GLY A 27 -0.19 -7.14 32.63
CA GLY A 27 -1.03 -6.43 31.65
C GLY A 27 -2.33 -7.13 31.31
N GLY A 28 -3.05 -6.56 30.37
CA GLY A 28 -4.37 -7.03 29.92
C GLY A 28 -4.32 -8.24 28.98
N PHE A 29 -3.39 -9.15 29.17
CA PHE A 29 -3.17 -10.30 28.30
C PHE A 29 -4.00 -11.53 28.68
N THR A 30 -5.27 -11.36 28.98
CA THR A 30 -6.20 -12.46 29.26
C THR A 30 -7.29 -12.56 28.21
N TYR A 31 -7.75 -13.78 27.96
CA TYR A 31 -8.76 -14.08 26.95
C TYR A 31 -9.97 -14.76 27.55
N VAL A 32 -11.10 -14.62 26.86
CA VAL A 32 -12.41 -15.13 27.28
C VAL A 32 -13.00 -15.92 26.13
N ASP A 33 -13.54 -17.10 26.41
CA ASP A 33 -14.34 -17.86 25.48
C ASP A 33 -15.78 -17.30 25.47
N PRO A 34 -16.27 -16.77 24.34
CA PRO A 34 -17.61 -16.20 24.27
C PRO A 34 -18.72 -17.23 24.42
N GLU A 35 -18.45 -18.50 24.13
CA GLU A 35 -19.46 -19.58 24.24
C GLU A 35 -19.56 -20.15 25.66
N ALA A 36 -18.58 -19.87 26.53
CA ALA A 36 -18.60 -20.33 27.91
C ALA A 36 -19.42 -19.40 28.83
N ASP A 37 -19.74 -19.89 30.02
CA ASP A 37 -20.43 -19.08 31.01
C ASP A 37 -19.58 -17.86 31.43
N GLN A 38 -20.05 -16.68 31.06
CA GLN A 38 -19.35 -15.42 31.33
C GLN A 38 -19.33 -15.03 32.81
N SER A 39 -20.19 -15.61 33.63
CA SER A 39 -20.17 -15.44 35.09
C SER A 39 -19.12 -16.32 35.76
N ASP A 40 -18.62 -17.33 35.10
CA ASP A 40 -17.55 -18.21 35.62
C ASP A 40 -16.22 -17.47 35.61
N LYS A 41 -15.63 -17.28 36.76
CA LYS A 41 -14.30 -16.68 36.91
C LYS A 41 -13.18 -17.52 36.28
N ASN A 42 -13.43 -18.81 36.05
CA ASN A 42 -12.48 -19.69 35.36
C ASN A 42 -12.48 -19.52 33.86
N ASN A 43 -13.45 -18.82 33.27
CA ASN A 43 -13.45 -18.41 31.90
C ASN A 43 -12.49 -17.23 31.69
N ARG A 44 -11.21 -17.48 32.02
CA ARG A 44 -10.10 -16.54 31.83
C ARG A 44 -8.87 -17.37 31.46
N TYR A 45 -8.38 -17.13 30.28
CA TYR A 45 -7.31 -17.91 29.67
C TYR A 45 -6.04 -17.05 29.57
N SER A 46 -4.91 -17.67 29.83
CA SER A 46 -3.61 -17.06 29.58
C SER A 46 -3.34 -16.93 28.08
N PRO A 47 -2.34 -16.12 27.66
CA PRO A 47 -1.98 -15.99 26.26
C PRO A 47 -1.68 -17.34 25.59
N ASP A 48 -1.02 -18.24 26.26
CA ASP A 48 -0.66 -19.58 25.76
C ASP A 48 -1.85 -20.51 25.56
N ALA A 49 -2.96 -20.22 26.25
CA ALA A 49 -4.19 -20.99 26.18
C ALA A 49 -5.21 -20.40 25.18
N TYR A 50 -4.85 -19.34 24.46
CA TYR A 50 -5.71 -18.74 23.46
C TYR A 50 -6.14 -19.74 22.40
N LYS A 51 -7.40 -19.68 22.00
CA LYS A 51 -7.96 -20.41 20.86
C LYS A 51 -8.70 -19.44 19.97
N ASN A 52 -8.74 -19.74 18.69
CA ASN A 52 -9.49 -18.95 17.72
C ASN A 52 -10.96 -18.76 18.16
N GLY A 53 -11.46 -17.54 18.06
CA GLY A 53 -12.79 -17.17 18.52
C GLY A 53 -12.85 -16.60 19.94
N MET A 54 -11.78 -16.71 20.73
CA MET A 54 -11.66 -16.00 21.99
C MET A 54 -11.40 -14.52 21.76
N TYR A 55 -11.83 -13.68 22.69
CA TYR A 55 -11.55 -12.25 22.65
C TYR A 55 -10.79 -11.78 23.90
N ALA A 56 -10.00 -10.72 23.75
CA ALA A 56 -9.24 -10.14 24.84
C ALA A 56 -10.17 -9.58 25.93
N SER A 57 -9.86 -9.89 27.17
CA SER A 57 -10.58 -9.41 28.33
C SER A 57 -9.65 -8.60 29.22
N ASN A 58 -9.86 -7.30 29.29
CA ASN A 58 -9.12 -6.43 30.21
C ASN A 58 -9.57 -6.59 31.69
N ALA A 59 -10.41 -7.57 31.99
CA ALA A 59 -11.01 -7.73 33.32
C ALA A 59 -10.09 -8.37 34.37
N ALA A 60 -9.00 -9.00 33.94
CA ALA A 60 -7.99 -9.56 34.85
C ALA A 60 -6.60 -9.34 34.28
N ALA A 61 -5.68 -8.87 35.11
CA ALA A 61 -4.29 -8.75 34.71
C ALA A 61 -3.64 -10.14 34.64
N TYR A 62 -2.94 -10.39 33.54
CA TYR A 62 -1.98 -11.49 33.44
C TYR A 62 -0.63 -11.02 33.96
N THR A 63 0.05 -11.89 34.70
CA THR A 63 1.38 -11.57 35.22
C THR A 63 2.32 -12.72 34.91
N GLU A 64 3.49 -12.41 34.37
CA GLU A 64 4.55 -13.36 34.03
C GLU A 64 5.89 -12.85 34.50
N GLU A 65 6.71 -13.74 35.10
CA GLU A 65 8.08 -13.41 35.47
C GLU A 65 8.98 -13.35 34.24
N MET A 66 9.70 -12.24 34.09
CA MET A 66 10.63 -12.03 33.00
C MET A 66 12.00 -12.63 33.36
N ILE A 67 12.67 -13.19 32.36
CA ILE A 67 13.97 -13.86 32.52
C ILE A 67 15.06 -12.85 32.16
N TYR A 68 16.06 -12.70 33.04
CA TYR A 68 17.22 -11.89 32.72
C TYR A 68 18.12 -12.60 31.73
N ASN A 69 18.41 -11.97 30.61
CA ASN A 69 19.28 -12.45 29.56
C ASN A 69 20.66 -11.77 29.71
N GLU A 70 21.69 -12.53 30.08
CA GLU A 70 23.06 -12.03 30.30
C GLU A 70 23.70 -11.51 29.01
N ASP A 71 23.34 -12.05 27.83
CA ASP A 71 23.90 -11.65 26.54
C ASP A 71 23.35 -10.29 26.08
N SER A 72 22.09 -10.02 26.32
CA SER A 72 21.45 -8.76 25.95
C SER A 72 21.50 -7.70 27.06
N GLY A 73 21.62 -8.14 28.32
CA GLY A 73 21.52 -7.28 29.51
C GLY A 73 20.09 -6.84 29.82
N TYR A 74 19.07 -7.53 29.30
CA TYR A 74 17.66 -7.20 29.48
C TYR A 74 16.90 -8.30 30.20
N TYR A 75 15.77 -7.91 30.85
CA TYR A 75 14.73 -8.85 31.23
C TYR A 75 13.82 -9.07 30.03
N GLU A 76 13.55 -10.31 29.69
CA GLU A 76 12.83 -10.71 28.47
C GLU A 76 11.67 -11.64 28.80
N SER A 77 10.55 -11.47 28.08
CA SER A 77 9.39 -12.38 28.11
C SER A 77 8.75 -12.40 26.71
N ASP A 78 8.35 -13.59 26.25
CA ASP A 78 7.67 -13.82 24.97
C ASP A 78 6.22 -14.22 25.23
N ILE A 79 5.29 -13.31 24.96
CA ILE A 79 3.86 -13.56 25.11
C ILE A 79 3.19 -13.54 23.75
N PRO A 80 2.45 -14.59 23.34
CA PRO A 80 1.59 -14.54 22.17
C PRO A 80 0.42 -13.59 22.43
N ILE A 81 0.20 -12.66 21.50
CA ILE A 81 -0.91 -11.70 21.55
C ILE A 81 -1.69 -11.70 20.26
N THR A 82 -2.99 -11.47 20.36
CA THR A 82 -3.90 -11.31 19.22
C THR A 82 -3.89 -9.88 18.68
N SER A 83 -4.66 -9.63 17.62
CA SER A 83 -4.97 -8.25 17.22
C SER A 83 -5.67 -7.50 18.36
N GLY A 84 -5.20 -6.31 18.64
CA GLY A 84 -5.77 -5.45 19.67
C GLY A 84 -4.73 -4.52 20.29
N SER A 85 -5.13 -3.73 21.24
CA SER A 85 -4.25 -2.94 22.08
C SER A 85 -4.21 -3.50 23.50
N PHE A 86 -3.02 -3.67 24.03
CA PHE A 86 -2.81 -4.25 25.35
C PHE A 86 -2.04 -3.26 26.21
N ASN A 87 -2.64 -2.94 27.37
CA ASN A 87 -1.96 -2.16 28.39
C ASN A 87 -1.06 -3.08 29.21
N TYR A 88 0.16 -2.66 29.42
CA TYR A 88 1.13 -3.42 30.21
C TYR A 88 2.02 -2.51 31.04
N SER A 89 2.68 -3.11 32.04
CA SER A 89 3.66 -2.46 32.90
C SER A 89 4.62 -3.48 33.45
N TYR A 90 5.72 -3.00 33.99
CA TYR A 90 6.67 -3.84 34.71
C TYR A 90 6.44 -3.68 36.22
N GLN A 91 6.36 -4.80 36.90
CA GLN A 91 6.35 -4.83 38.36
C GLN A 91 7.74 -5.27 38.82
N VAL A 92 8.49 -4.33 39.38
CA VAL A 92 9.89 -4.54 39.76
C VAL A 92 9.95 -4.72 41.27
N THR A 93 10.59 -5.81 41.72
CA THR A 93 10.83 -6.10 43.11
C THR A 93 12.31 -5.82 43.43
N PHE A 94 12.55 -5.12 44.53
CA PHE A 94 13.84 -4.69 44.99
C PHE A 94 14.25 -5.43 46.27
N SER A 95 15.53 -5.45 46.57
CA SER A 95 16.05 -6.07 47.81
C SER A 95 15.72 -5.26 49.07
N GLU A 96 15.44 -3.94 48.93
CA GLU A 96 15.10 -3.08 50.04
C GLU A 96 13.70 -2.44 49.85
N PRO A 97 12.88 -2.34 50.90
CA PRO A 97 11.54 -1.79 50.83
C PRO A 97 11.52 -0.25 50.89
N VAL A 98 10.46 0.33 50.34
CA VAL A 98 10.03 1.68 50.68
C VAL A 98 9.01 1.61 51.81
N ILE A 99 9.18 2.45 52.80
CA ILE A 99 8.24 2.55 53.93
C ILE A 99 7.32 3.77 53.68
N ASP A 100 6.03 3.52 53.60
CA ASP A 100 5.05 4.58 53.41
C ASP A 100 4.84 5.40 54.70
N SER A 101 4.07 6.50 54.61
CA SER A 101 3.78 7.36 55.76
C SER A 101 3.00 6.69 56.88
N LYS A 102 2.47 5.49 56.69
CA LYS A 102 1.76 4.64 57.65
C LYS A 102 2.61 3.52 58.24
N GLY A 103 3.88 3.44 57.82
CA GLY A 103 4.83 2.41 58.23
C GLY A 103 4.70 1.07 57.48
N ASN A 104 4.00 1.00 56.37
CA ASN A 104 3.91 -0.19 55.52
C ASN A 104 5.15 -0.30 54.65
N GLU A 105 5.72 -1.49 54.59
CA GLU A 105 6.84 -1.81 53.72
C GLU A 105 6.36 -2.27 52.36
N SER A 106 6.95 -1.74 51.27
CA SER A 106 6.69 -2.18 49.89
C SER A 106 8.02 -2.46 49.18
N TYR A 107 8.26 -3.70 48.83
CA TYR A 107 9.42 -4.11 48.04
C TYR A 107 9.19 -3.92 46.54
N THR A 108 7.97 -3.79 46.10
CA THR A 108 7.58 -3.80 44.69
C THR A 108 7.11 -2.42 44.23
N GLN A 109 7.46 -2.06 43.02
CA GLN A 109 7.00 -0.85 42.37
C GLN A 109 6.63 -1.13 40.91
N LYS A 110 5.59 -0.47 40.44
CA LYS A 110 5.12 -0.53 39.06
C LYS A 110 5.75 0.56 38.21
N TYR A 111 6.19 0.20 37.01
CA TYR A 111 6.78 1.11 36.02
C TYR A 111 6.13 0.89 34.67
N ASP A 112 5.98 1.95 33.91
CA ASP A 112 5.79 1.86 32.46
C ASP A 112 7.09 1.42 31.76
N ASP A 113 6.98 1.05 30.51
CA ASP A 113 8.13 0.69 29.70
C ASP A 113 8.91 1.96 29.31
N PRO A 114 10.18 2.10 29.73
CA PRO A 114 10.98 3.28 29.38
C PRO A 114 11.21 3.43 27.87
N ALA A 115 11.18 2.36 27.10
CA ALA A 115 11.29 2.38 25.64
C ALA A 115 9.95 2.69 24.95
N ASN A 116 8.84 2.50 25.67
CA ASN A 116 7.48 2.79 25.21
C ASN A 116 6.70 3.47 26.35
N PRO A 117 7.11 4.67 26.80
CA PRO A 117 6.55 5.30 27.97
C PRO A 117 5.06 5.55 27.83
N SER A 118 4.38 5.54 28.95
CA SER A 118 2.94 5.84 28.99
C SER A 118 2.72 7.23 28.39
N ASN A 119 1.77 7.30 27.50
CA ASN A 119 1.57 8.51 26.69
C ASN A 119 0.86 9.64 27.45
N GLY A 120 0.52 9.37 28.67
CA GLY A 120 -0.02 10.36 29.55
C GLY A 120 0.93 10.75 30.62
N SER A 121 2.09 10.20 30.49
CA SER A 121 3.16 10.28 31.43
C SER A 121 3.11 11.52 32.27
N ASN A 122 2.99 11.36 33.54
CA ASN A 122 3.18 12.39 34.55
C ASN A 122 2.16 13.55 34.61
N TYR A 123 1.10 13.54 33.77
CA TYR A 123 0.05 14.50 33.97
C TYR A 123 -0.95 13.97 35.01
N VAL A 124 -0.72 14.31 36.25
CA VAL A 124 -1.72 14.14 37.31
C VAL A 124 -2.59 15.38 37.28
N SER A 125 -3.90 15.19 37.08
CA SER A 125 -4.84 16.27 37.21
C SER A 125 -4.76 16.87 38.60
N PRO A 126 -4.62 18.16 38.75
CA PRO A 126 -4.73 18.79 40.06
C PRO A 126 -6.15 18.65 40.68
N LEU A 127 -7.15 18.25 39.86
CA LEU A 127 -8.52 17.97 40.31
C LEU A 127 -8.74 16.52 40.71
N GLU A 128 -7.84 15.61 40.41
CA GLU A 128 -7.97 14.20 40.73
C GLU A 128 -7.37 13.91 42.09
N THR A 129 -8.23 13.95 43.09
CA THR A 129 -7.87 13.54 44.45
C THR A 129 -8.08 12.07 44.74
N THR A 130 -8.74 11.34 43.81
CA THR A 130 -8.97 9.89 43.92
C THR A 130 -9.08 9.22 42.57
N SER A 131 -8.23 8.28 42.40
CA SER A 131 -8.35 7.21 41.41
C SER A 131 -8.78 7.56 40.07
N SER A 132 -7.99 8.00 39.30
CA SER A 132 -8.36 7.64 38.13
C SER A 132 -7.46 6.99 37.38
N THR A 133 -7.56 6.53 36.74
CA THR A 133 -7.60 5.63 35.69
C THR A 133 -6.74 5.89 34.50
N GLY A 134 -6.04 6.88 34.43
CA GLY A 134 -4.84 6.95 33.67
C GLY A 134 -3.74 6.42 34.57
N ASP A 135 -3.59 5.13 34.63
CA ASP A 135 -2.43 4.55 35.32
C ASP A 135 -1.18 5.06 34.57
N VAL A 136 -0.55 6.04 35.17
CA VAL A 136 0.61 6.74 34.61
C VAL A 136 1.80 5.84 34.40
N ASN A 137 1.78 4.65 34.98
CA ASN A 137 2.81 3.63 34.85
C ASN A 137 2.35 2.47 33.96
N THR A 138 1.61 2.76 32.91
CA THR A 138 1.11 1.75 31.99
C THR A 138 1.42 2.12 30.56
N SER A 139 2.15 1.29 29.88
CA SER A 139 2.44 1.39 28.45
C SER A 139 1.37 0.67 27.63
N THR A 140 1.29 0.97 26.34
CA THR A 140 0.36 0.32 25.43
C THR A 140 1.12 -0.30 24.27
N VAL A 141 0.90 -1.59 24.00
CA VAL A 141 1.37 -2.27 22.80
C VAL A 141 0.19 -2.60 21.89
N TYR A 142 0.35 -2.36 20.61
CA TYR A 142 -0.60 -2.75 19.59
C TYR A 142 -0.14 -4.07 18.98
N GLY A 143 -0.88 -5.14 19.27
CA GLY A 143 -0.76 -6.41 18.58
C GLY A 143 -1.56 -6.34 17.29
N TYR A 144 -0.95 -6.71 16.20
CA TYR A 144 -1.66 -6.91 14.97
C TYR A 144 -1.32 -8.27 14.42
N TRP A 145 -2.35 -9.05 14.28
CA TRP A 145 -2.23 -10.42 13.92
C TRP A 145 -3.27 -10.78 12.86
N ASP A 146 -2.84 -11.37 11.78
CA ASP A 146 -3.69 -12.08 10.85
C ASP A 146 -3.40 -13.56 11.05
N GLU A 147 -4.33 -14.32 11.54
CA GLU A 147 -4.16 -15.74 11.82
C GLU A 147 -3.78 -16.56 10.61
N GLN A 148 -4.29 -16.19 9.45
CA GLN A 148 -4.04 -16.93 8.22
C GLN A 148 -2.71 -16.53 7.58
N LYS A 149 -2.31 -15.29 7.73
CA LYS A 149 -1.15 -14.75 7.04
C LYS A 149 -0.08 -14.26 7.96
N GLN A 150 -0.39 -14.12 9.24
CA GLN A 150 0.52 -13.58 10.26
C GLN A 150 1.08 -12.23 9.85
N SER A 151 0.26 -11.47 9.18
CA SER A 151 0.70 -10.24 8.57
C SER A 151 -0.48 -9.34 8.29
N LYS A 152 -0.20 -8.12 8.02
CA LYS A 152 -1.13 -7.10 7.58
C LYS A 152 -2.23 -6.80 8.56
N SER A 153 -1.73 -6.34 9.66
CA SER A 153 -2.54 -5.48 10.49
C SER A 153 -3.03 -4.31 9.67
N PRO A 154 -4.15 -3.72 10.08
CA PRO A 154 -4.53 -2.42 9.61
C PRO A 154 -3.37 -1.46 9.79
N ASN A 155 -3.09 -0.65 8.77
CA ASN A 155 -2.07 0.37 8.88
C ASN A 155 -2.44 1.36 9.98
N LEU A 156 -1.67 1.37 11.06
CA LEU A 156 -1.82 2.28 12.20
C LEU A 156 -0.91 3.52 12.11
N ASP A 157 -0.30 3.80 10.98
CA ASP A 157 0.56 4.98 10.82
C ASP A 157 -0.17 6.27 11.18
N PHE A 158 -1.49 6.28 11.06
CA PHE A 158 -2.32 7.43 11.42
C PHE A 158 -2.36 7.77 12.92
N VAL A 159 -1.94 6.88 13.81
CA VAL A 159 -1.79 7.17 15.25
C VAL A 159 -0.40 7.66 15.62
N LEU A 160 0.56 7.55 14.71
CA LEU A 160 1.90 8.08 14.91
C LEU A 160 1.91 9.60 14.72
N PRO A 161 2.90 10.32 15.29
CA PRO A 161 3.04 11.74 15.05
C PRO A 161 3.16 12.04 13.56
N ALA A 162 2.33 12.94 13.04
CA ALA A 162 2.35 13.33 11.65
C ALA A 162 3.71 13.89 11.20
N ASN A 163 4.14 13.54 10.00
CA ASN A 163 5.35 14.10 9.39
C ASN A 163 5.14 15.56 8.91
N GLY A 164 3.88 15.99 8.72
CA GLY A 164 3.50 17.33 8.29
C GLY A 164 3.29 18.31 9.45
N GLN A 165 2.33 19.18 9.26
CA GLN A 165 1.94 20.15 10.28
C GLN A 165 1.23 19.44 11.44
N ARG A 166 1.50 19.91 12.67
CA ARG A 166 0.93 19.34 13.89
C ARG A 166 0.19 20.39 14.69
N GLY A 167 -0.96 20.02 15.20
CA GLY A 167 -1.71 20.81 16.17
C GLY A 167 -1.12 20.72 17.58
N THR A 168 -1.79 21.35 18.51
CA THR A 168 -1.41 21.34 19.92
C THR A 168 -2.63 20.98 20.77
N TYR A 169 -2.42 20.35 21.91
CA TYR A 169 -3.51 20.13 22.86
C TYR A 169 -3.12 20.56 24.28
N SER A 170 -4.11 20.94 25.05
CA SER A 170 -3.97 21.35 26.42
C SER A 170 -5.21 21.00 27.22
N TYR A 171 -5.11 21.08 28.52
CA TYR A 171 -6.22 20.86 29.42
C TYR A 171 -6.63 22.16 30.11
N VAL A 172 -7.93 22.39 30.24
CA VAL A 172 -8.48 23.60 30.84
C VAL A 172 -9.59 23.24 31.83
N GLU A 173 -9.61 23.99 32.95
CA GLU A 173 -10.68 23.89 33.92
C GLU A 173 -11.82 24.82 33.54
N ILE A 174 -13.06 24.32 33.62
CA ILE A 174 -14.25 25.08 33.31
C ILE A 174 -15.31 24.88 34.41
N PRO A 175 -16.26 25.79 34.55
CA PRO A 175 -17.37 25.59 35.47
C PRO A 175 -18.18 24.32 35.18
N ALA A 176 -18.70 23.69 36.22
CA ALA A 176 -19.64 22.57 36.18
C ALA A 176 -20.86 22.86 37.00
N ASP A 177 -21.80 21.89 37.04
CA ASP A 177 -23.00 21.98 37.91
C ASP A 177 -22.63 22.12 39.39
N ASN A 178 -23.51 22.70 40.17
CA ASN A 178 -23.40 22.84 41.63
C ASN A 178 -22.19 23.66 42.12
N ASN A 179 -21.72 24.66 41.35
CA ASN A 179 -20.52 25.44 41.62
C ASN A 179 -19.23 24.60 41.68
N ASP A 180 -19.24 23.45 41.03
CA ASP A 180 -18.09 22.59 40.86
C ASP A 180 -17.27 23.02 39.61
N THR A 181 -16.11 22.42 39.41
CA THR A 181 -15.29 22.57 38.24
C THR A 181 -15.06 21.23 37.55
N GLN A 182 -14.96 21.25 36.26
CA GLN A 182 -14.57 20.10 35.44
C GLN A 182 -13.40 20.45 34.57
N ARG A 183 -12.58 19.47 34.23
CA ARG A 183 -11.49 19.62 33.28
C ARG A 183 -11.90 19.05 31.95
N ILE A 184 -11.54 19.75 30.86
CA ILE A 184 -11.67 19.28 29.49
C ILE A 184 -10.30 19.35 28.80
N GLY A 185 -10.04 18.43 27.85
CA GLY A 185 -8.91 18.57 26.96
C GLY A 185 -9.34 19.27 25.68
N VAL A 186 -8.45 20.10 25.11
CA VAL A 186 -8.73 20.85 23.88
C VAL A 186 -7.54 20.71 22.93
N TYR A 187 -7.79 20.09 21.77
CA TYR A 187 -6.83 20.08 20.65
C TYR A 187 -7.19 21.19 19.67
N LEU A 188 -6.19 21.97 19.26
CA LEU A 188 -6.27 22.98 18.23
C LEU A 188 -5.45 22.52 17.00
N PRO A 189 -6.03 22.53 15.81
CA PRO A 189 -5.32 22.11 14.60
C PRO A 189 -4.14 23.02 14.30
N ALA A 190 -3.18 22.54 13.53
CA ALA A 190 -2.06 23.35 13.07
C ALA A 190 -2.57 24.64 12.41
N ASN A 191 -1.86 25.75 12.66
CA ASN A 191 -2.23 27.07 12.15
C ASN A 191 -3.64 27.53 12.59
N TYR A 192 -4.07 27.14 13.80
CA TYR A 192 -5.32 27.64 14.36
C TYR A 192 -5.39 29.18 14.33
N ASP A 193 -6.42 29.68 13.63
CA ASP A 193 -6.68 31.13 13.53
C ASP A 193 -7.93 31.50 14.32
N LYS A 194 -7.74 32.28 15.36
CA LYS A 194 -8.86 32.79 16.21
C LYS A 194 -9.84 33.69 15.45
N ASN A 195 -9.48 34.15 14.25
CA ASN A 195 -10.30 35.05 13.42
C ASN A 195 -10.85 34.35 12.15
N LYS A 196 -10.68 33.02 12.01
CA LYS A 196 -11.22 32.29 10.87
C LYS A 196 -12.72 32.58 10.71
N THR A 197 -13.14 33.02 9.53
CA THR A 197 -14.54 33.25 9.22
C THR A 197 -15.36 31.97 9.34
N GLY A 198 -16.50 32.02 10.05
CA GLY A 198 -17.36 30.86 10.31
C GLY A 198 -16.93 29.96 11.45
N GLY A 199 -15.73 30.16 12.00
CA GLY A 199 -15.17 29.35 13.06
C GLY A 199 -14.72 27.96 12.62
N TYR A 200 -14.26 27.14 13.58
CA TYR A 200 -13.87 25.76 13.36
C TYR A 200 -15.01 24.80 13.71
N LYS A 201 -15.13 23.71 12.98
CA LYS A 201 -15.93 22.58 13.36
C LYS A 201 -15.36 21.95 14.63
N THR A 202 -16.19 21.27 15.42
CA THR A 202 -15.80 20.80 16.75
C THR A 202 -16.26 19.34 16.97
N ILE A 203 -15.35 18.51 17.47
CA ILE A 203 -15.63 17.13 17.87
C ILE A 203 -15.52 17.02 19.38
N TYR A 204 -16.52 16.47 20.03
CA TYR A 204 -16.52 16.16 21.45
C TYR A 204 -16.34 14.66 21.63
N ALA A 205 -15.35 14.23 22.42
CA ALA A 205 -14.98 12.82 22.57
C ALA A 205 -15.11 12.39 24.05
N VAL A 206 -15.89 11.34 24.28
CA VAL A 206 -16.24 10.83 25.63
C VAL A 206 -15.55 9.50 25.87
N HIS A 207 -14.78 9.39 26.97
CA HIS A 207 -14.07 8.17 27.35
C HIS A 207 -15.00 7.07 27.88
N GLY A 208 -14.48 5.84 28.06
CA GLY A 208 -15.18 4.68 28.61
C GLY A 208 -15.24 4.61 30.14
N SER A 209 -15.67 3.47 30.65
CA SER A 209 -15.63 3.20 32.10
C SER A 209 -14.21 3.18 32.61
N GLY A 210 -14.01 3.78 33.75
CA GLY A 210 -12.71 3.81 34.40
C GLY A 210 -11.71 4.80 33.79
N GLY A 211 -12.02 5.53 32.71
CA GLY A 211 -11.20 6.54 32.08
C GLY A 211 -11.46 7.97 32.55
N ASN A 212 -10.77 8.91 31.91
CA ASN A 212 -10.93 10.35 32.12
C ASN A 212 -10.73 11.14 30.81
N GLU A 213 -10.81 12.45 30.85
CA GLU A 213 -10.69 13.34 29.69
C GLU A 213 -9.32 13.31 29.02
N THR A 214 -8.30 12.67 29.61
CA THR A 214 -6.96 12.57 29.03
C THR A 214 -6.82 11.38 28.10
N ASP A 215 -7.65 10.36 28.21
CA ASP A 215 -7.51 9.07 27.54
C ASP A 215 -7.48 9.21 26.01
N TRP A 216 -8.37 10.03 25.45
CA TRP A 216 -8.43 10.21 24.01
C TRP A 216 -7.16 10.79 23.39
N PHE A 217 -6.43 11.66 24.13
CA PHE A 217 -5.15 12.17 23.66
C PHE A 217 -4.01 11.21 23.98
N ASN A 218 -3.97 10.72 25.20
CA ASN A 218 -2.85 9.96 25.71
C ASN A 218 -2.78 8.54 25.18
N VAL A 219 -3.90 7.84 25.14
CA VAL A 219 -4.00 6.46 24.65
C VAL A 219 -4.59 6.44 23.24
N GLY A 220 -5.70 7.16 23.03
CA GLY A 220 -6.40 7.21 21.74
C GLY A 220 -5.68 7.96 20.62
N LYS A 221 -4.67 8.77 20.95
CA LYS A 221 -3.86 9.53 19.98
C LYS A 221 -4.66 10.38 19.01
N VAL A 222 -5.82 10.89 19.42
CA VAL A 222 -6.69 11.65 18.51
C VAL A 222 -6.07 12.92 17.97
N ASN A 223 -5.12 13.54 18.70
CA ASN A 223 -4.32 14.63 18.18
C ASN A 223 -3.50 14.21 16.93
N ASN A 224 -2.82 13.07 17.02
CA ASN A 224 -2.06 12.53 15.88
C ASN A 224 -2.99 12.11 14.74
N ILE A 225 -4.12 11.46 15.07
CA ILE A 225 -5.13 11.07 14.07
C ILE A 225 -5.63 12.30 13.33
N MET A 226 -6.01 13.37 14.04
CA MET A 226 -6.46 14.61 13.41
C MET A 226 -5.38 15.24 12.55
N ASP A 227 -4.14 15.34 13.05
CA ASP A 227 -3.02 15.87 12.28
C ASP A 227 -2.81 15.08 10.97
N ASN A 228 -2.80 13.75 11.05
CA ASN A 228 -2.63 12.90 9.87
C ASN A 228 -3.79 13.04 8.89
N MET A 229 -5.04 13.02 9.37
CA MET A 229 -6.23 13.13 8.52
C MET A 229 -6.34 14.51 7.86
N ILE A 230 -6.02 15.57 8.59
CA ILE A 230 -6.01 16.96 8.05
C ILE A 230 -4.90 17.13 7.01
N ASN A 231 -3.67 16.68 7.31
CA ASN A 231 -2.55 16.74 6.37
C ASN A 231 -2.82 15.94 5.08
N ALA A 232 -3.49 14.80 5.20
CA ALA A 232 -3.90 13.98 4.06
C ALA A 232 -5.17 14.49 3.35
N LYS A 233 -5.79 15.57 3.84
CA LYS A 233 -7.06 16.14 3.35
C LYS A 233 -8.23 15.15 3.32
N LEU A 234 -8.28 14.26 4.29
CA LEU A 234 -9.35 13.27 4.49
C LEU A 234 -10.43 13.76 5.45
N THR A 235 -10.18 14.84 6.16
CA THR A 235 -11.14 15.56 7.01
C THR A 235 -10.81 17.05 7.05
N GLU A 236 -11.79 17.85 7.50
CA GLU A 236 -11.58 19.27 7.69
C GLU A 236 -10.80 19.58 8.97
N SER A 237 -10.15 20.75 9.00
CA SER A 237 -9.55 21.26 10.22
C SER A 237 -10.60 21.49 11.29
N ALA A 238 -10.58 20.71 12.35
CA ALA A 238 -11.52 20.75 13.45
C ALA A 238 -10.82 20.82 14.81
N ILE A 239 -11.52 21.37 15.81
CA ILE A 239 -11.11 21.35 17.20
C ILE A 239 -11.65 20.06 17.83
N VAL A 240 -10.82 19.38 18.65
CA VAL A 240 -11.29 18.23 19.42
C VAL A 240 -11.35 18.59 20.89
N VAL A 241 -12.48 18.29 21.54
CA VAL A 241 -12.72 18.51 22.96
C VAL A 241 -12.91 17.17 23.63
N THR A 242 -12.01 16.79 24.51
CA THR A 242 -12.15 15.55 25.28
C THR A 242 -12.84 15.80 26.60
N LEU A 243 -13.80 14.95 26.95
CA LEU A 243 -14.72 15.16 28.05
C LEU A 243 -14.59 14.07 29.11
N ASN A 244 -14.74 14.45 30.38
CA ASN A 244 -15.00 13.49 31.43
C ASN A 244 -16.45 12.99 31.33
N ARG A 245 -16.62 11.69 31.35
CA ARG A 245 -17.94 11.04 31.21
C ARG A 245 -18.97 11.49 32.26
N THR A 246 -18.54 11.86 33.44
CA THR A 246 -19.42 12.36 34.51
C THR A 246 -20.20 13.61 34.06
N TYR A 247 -19.58 14.45 33.24
CA TYR A 247 -20.20 15.69 32.75
C TYR A 247 -20.69 15.55 31.29
N SER A 248 -20.74 14.34 30.75
CA SER A 248 -21.16 14.09 29.36
C SER A 248 -22.66 13.79 29.32
N ASN A 249 -23.46 14.81 29.58
CA ASN A 249 -24.93 14.84 29.53
C ASN A 249 -25.41 16.15 28.89
N VAL A 250 -26.66 16.21 28.47
CA VAL A 250 -27.23 17.37 27.77
C VAL A 250 -27.05 18.65 28.57
N THR A 251 -27.36 18.63 29.88
CA THR A 251 -27.27 19.81 30.76
C THR A 251 -25.85 20.36 30.82
N SER A 252 -24.87 19.51 31.10
CA SER A 252 -23.46 19.95 31.17
C SER A 252 -22.94 20.47 29.83
N LEU A 253 -23.32 19.81 28.73
CA LEU A 253 -22.94 20.22 27.38
C LEU A 253 -23.53 21.58 27.03
N THR A 254 -24.84 21.78 27.23
CA THR A 254 -25.55 22.99 26.77
C THR A 254 -25.34 24.19 27.67
N ASN A 255 -25.14 23.99 28.96
CA ASN A 255 -25.01 25.09 29.93
C ASN A 255 -23.57 25.50 30.22
N TYR A 256 -22.60 24.60 30.07
CA TYR A 256 -21.21 24.88 30.46
C TYR A 256 -20.20 24.65 29.33
N ILE A 257 -20.16 23.45 28.75
CA ILE A 257 -19.07 23.07 27.85
C ILE A 257 -19.15 23.81 26.52
N ILE A 258 -20.28 23.71 25.79
CA ILE A 258 -20.46 24.37 24.49
C ILE A 258 -20.37 25.90 24.64
N PRO A 259 -21.02 26.58 25.60
CA PRO A 259 -20.89 28.01 25.83
C PRO A 259 -19.46 28.43 26.16
N TYR A 260 -18.71 27.62 26.91
CA TYR A 260 -17.30 27.90 27.19
C TYR A 260 -16.45 27.88 25.92
N MET A 261 -16.64 26.83 25.07
CA MET A 261 -15.93 26.71 23.80
C MET A 261 -16.25 27.88 22.85
N GLU A 262 -17.52 28.26 22.73
CA GLU A 262 -17.97 29.38 21.91
C GLU A 262 -17.47 30.74 22.39
N LYS A 263 -17.19 30.88 23.68
CA LYS A 263 -16.67 32.11 24.27
C LYS A 263 -15.15 32.25 24.12
N ASN A 264 -14.42 31.15 24.27
CA ASN A 264 -12.96 31.19 24.44
C ASN A 264 -12.20 30.74 23.19
N TYR A 265 -12.87 30.05 22.26
CA TYR A 265 -12.29 29.54 21.03
C TYR A 265 -13.14 29.95 19.81
N ASN A 266 -12.50 30.02 18.67
CA ASN A 266 -13.19 30.32 17.42
C ASN A 266 -13.88 29.08 16.84
N VAL A 267 -14.95 28.63 17.47
CA VAL A 267 -15.76 27.49 17.04
C VAL A 267 -17.02 27.96 16.30
N SER A 268 -17.47 27.16 15.35
CA SER A 268 -18.80 27.37 14.72
C SER A 268 -19.91 27.19 15.76
N LYS A 269 -20.93 28.04 15.66
CA LYS A 269 -22.12 27.96 16.53
C LYS A 269 -23.23 27.09 15.97
N LYS A 270 -23.04 26.55 14.74
CA LYS A 270 -24.04 25.67 14.12
C LYS A 270 -23.94 24.28 14.73
N ASN A 271 -25.07 23.66 15.04
CA ASN A 271 -25.12 22.27 15.47
C ASN A 271 -24.61 21.30 14.39
N THR A 272 -24.85 21.62 13.12
CA THR A 272 -24.33 20.86 11.94
C THR A 272 -22.80 20.85 11.84
N ASP A 273 -22.13 21.76 12.54
CA ASP A 273 -20.67 21.83 12.61
C ASP A 273 -20.12 21.20 13.92
N ARG A 274 -20.98 20.55 14.72
CA ARG A 274 -20.61 19.85 15.94
C ARG A 274 -20.81 18.35 15.80
N ALA A 275 -19.82 17.60 16.22
CA ALA A 275 -19.85 16.14 16.32
C ALA A 275 -19.59 15.70 17.76
N ILE A 276 -20.19 14.60 18.18
CA ILE A 276 -19.87 13.93 19.44
C ILE A 276 -19.67 12.45 19.22
N CYS A 277 -18.64 11.88 19.82
CA CYS A 277 -18.41 10.43 19.81
C CYS A 277 -17.99 9.92 21.18
N GLY A 278 -18.11 8.63 21.37
CA GLY A 278 -17.72 8.01 22.63
C GLY A 278 -17.53 6.52 22.49
N LEU A 279 -16.67 5.99 23.36
CA LEU A 279 -16.34 4.57 23.40
C LEU A 279 -16.94 3.89 24.63
N SER A 280 -17.33 2.62 24.50
CA SER A 280 -17.83 1.81 25.63
C SER A 280 -18.95 2.54 26.41
N ALA A 281 -18.79 2.76 27.69
CA ALA A 281 -19.73 3.55 28.52
C ALA A 281 -19.89 5.01 28.03
N GLY A 282 -18.87 5.59 27.39
CA GLY A 282 -18.93 6.88 26.71
C GLY A 282 -19.83 6.84 25.48
N GLY A 283 -19.76 5.76 24.68
CA GLY A 283 -20.69 5.52 23.59
C GLY A 283 -22.15 5.44 24.06
N ALA A 284 -22.37 4.78 25.18
CA ALA A 284 -23.71 4.78 25.83
C ALA A 284 -24.15 6.17 26.28
N SER A 285 -23.23 7.01 26.78
CA SER A 285 -23.54 8.41 27.10
C SER A 285 -23.92 9.20 25.86
N VAL A 286 -23.17 9.04 24.76
CA VAL A 286 -23.47 9.66 23.48
C VAL A 286 -24.83 9.22 22.93
N GLY A 287 -25.17 7.94 23.03
CA GLY A 287 -26.51 7.45 22.69
C GLY A 287 -27.62 8.09 23.53
N ARG A 288 -27.44 8.29 24.85
CA ARG A 288 -28.44 9.01 25.67
C ARG A 288 -28.61 10.44 25.20
N ILE A 289 -27.51 11.15 24.92
CA ILE A 289 -27.55 12.53 24.42
C ILE A 289 -28.29 12.58 23.07
N LEU A 290 -28.04 11.62 22.19
CA LEU A 290 -28.71 11.50 20.89
C LEU A 290 -30.23 11.39 21.07
N PHE A 291 -30.70 10.55 21.95
CA PHE A 291 -32.14 10.35 22.15
C PHE A 291 -32.83 11.45 22.98
N GLU A 292 -32.08 12.10 23.86
CA GLU A 292 -32.59 13.18 24.69
C GLU A 292 -32.68 14.52 23.93
N SER A 293 -31.64 14.85 23.12
CA SER A 293 -31.53 16.13 22.43
C SER A 293 -30.75 15.96 21.09
N PRO A 294 -31.34 15.31 20.08
CA PRO A 294 -30.67 15.04 18.81
C PRO A 294 -30.21 16.30 18.08
N GLU A 295 -30.89 17.44 18.33
CA GLU A 295 -30.60 18.74 17.74
C GLU A 295 -29.30 19.41 18.30
N THR A 296 -28.70 18.86 19.36
CA THR A 296 -27.48 19.46 19.95
C THR A 296 -26.26 19.29 19.04
N PHE A 297 -26.18 18.16 18.34
CA PHE A 297 -25.08 17.86 17.42
C PHE A 297 -25.60 17.43 16.04
N GLY A 298 -24.81 17.65 15.01
CA GLY A 298 -25.07 17.12 13.67
C GLY A 298 -24.62 15.68 13.49
N TYR A 299 -23.65 15.23 14.28
CA TYR A 299 -23.01 13.92 14.12
C TYR A 299 -22.81 13.22 15.47
N TYR A 300 -23.17 11.95 15.53
CA TYR A 300 -23.08 11.09 16.71
C TYR A 300 -22.35 9.80 16.38
N GLY A 301 -21.28 9.48 17.11
CA GLY A 301 -20.50 8.24 16.96
C GLY A 301 -20.54 7.39 18.22
N CYS A 302 -21.10 6.18 18.13
CA CYS A 302 -21.18 5.21 19.23
C CYS A 302 -20.25 4.03 18.95
N PHE A 303 -19.14 3.94 19.69
CA PHE A 303 -18.12 2.91 19.51
C PHE A 303 -18.17 1.89 20.64
N SER A 304 -18.37 0.62 20.32
CA SER A 304 -18.42 -0.48 21.30
C SER A 304 -19.34 -0.22 22.49
N GLY A 305 -20.41 0.57 22.30
CA GLY A 305 -21.31 0.96 23.39
C GLY A 305 -22.51 1.73 22.86
N CYS A 306 -23.46 1.03 22.26
CA CYS A 306 -24.64 1.64 21.66
C CYS A 306 -25.88 1.40 22.53
N ILE A 307 -26.71 2.41 22.71
CA ILE A 307 -28.05 2.26 23.21
C ILE A 307 -29.08 2.62 22.17
N THR A 308 -30.25 2.02 22.24
CA THR A 308 -31.36 2.25 21.35
C THR A 308 -32.60 2.64 22.09
N ASP A 309 -33.40 3.54 21.50
CA ASP A 309 -34.71 3.91 21.97
C ASP A 309 -35.72 3.87 20.82
N ASN A 310 -36.69 2.98 20.89
CA ASN A 310 -37.71 2.80 19.87
C ASN A 310 -38.89 3.80 20.01
N THR A 311 -38.88 4.66 21.02
CA THR A 311 -39.94 5.65 21.27
C THR A 311 -39.69 7.01 20.64
N VAL A 312 -38.54 7.15 19.97
CA VAL A 312 -38.04 8.41 19.37
C VAL A 312 -38.84 8.83 18.14
N ASP A 313 -39.11 10.11 18.06
CA ASP A 313 -39.68 10.76 16.87
C ASP A 313 -38.67 10.81 15.74
N LYS A 314 -38.90 10.04 14.67
CA LYS A 314 -38.03 9.91 13.50
C LYS A 314 -37.70 11.24 12.82
N SER A 315 -38.65 12.19 12.83
CA SER A 315 -38.47 13.50 12.16
C SER A 315 -37.31 14.32 12.76
N LYS A 316 -36.87 13.98 13.96
CA LYS A 316 -35.74 14.64 14.61
C LYS A 316 -34.37 14.19 14.07
N PHE A 317 -34.32 13.14 13.25
CA PHE A 317 -33.08 12.59 12.71
C PHE A 317 -32.80 12.95 11.26
N ASP A 318 -33.70 13.67 10.58
CA ASP A 318 -33.56 13.97 9.14
C ASP A 318 -32.25 14.69 8.77
N HIS A 319 -31.63 15.38 9.74
CA HIS A 319 -30.38 16.12 9.56
C HIS A 319 -29.29 15.74 10.58
N VAL A 320 -29.44 14.58 11.22
CA VAL A 320 -28.54 14.09 12.24
C VAL A 320 -27.91 12.78 11.80
N TYR A 321 -26.60 12.79 11.61
CA TYR A 321 -25.87 11.61 11.21
C TYR A 321 -25.49 10.77 12.43
N VAL A 322 -25.84 9.51 12.40
CA VAL A 322 -25.54 8.55 13.48
C VAL A 322 -24.63 7.47 12.96
N ALA A 323 -23.55 7.20 13.66
CA ALA A 323 -22.61 6.15 13.31
C ALA A 323 -22.38 5.18 14.46
N ALA A 324 -22.12 3.94 14.12
CA ALA A 324 -21.79 2.89 15.08
C ALA A 324 -20.67 2.00 14.57
N SER A 325 -19.89 1.46 15.51
CA SER A 325 -18.83 0.47 15.25
C SER A 325 -18.56 -0.39 16.47
N ALA A 326 -17.92 -1.53 16.26
CA ALA A 326 -17.34 -2.36 17.31
C ALA A 326 -16.13 -3.13 16.78
N GLY A 327 -15.31 -3.70 17.65
CA GLY A 327 -14.22 -4.58 17.26
C GLY A 327 -14.72 -5.97 16.83
N LEU A 328 -14.00 -6.64 15.97
CA LEU A 328 -14.32 -8.00 15.51
C LEU A 328 -14.41 -9.00 16.68
N SER A 329 -13.55 -8.83 17.68
CA SER A 329 -13.51 -9.66 18.90
C SER A 329 -14.00 -8.90 20.11
N ASP A 330 -14.90 -7.93 19.93
CA ASP A 330 -15.40 -7.05 20.99
C ASP A 330 -16.55 -7.71 21.74
N ILE A 331 -16.52 -7.64 23.05
CA ILE A 331 -17.65 -8.05 23.92
C ILE A 331 -18.97 -7.32 23.61
N ALA A 332 -18.90 -6.17 22.94
CA ALA A 332 -20.05 -5.41 22.47
C ALA A 332 -20.67 -5.97 21.18
N THR A 333 -20.03 -6.94 20.52
CA THR A 333 -20.56 -7.54 19.30
C THR A 333 -21.44 -8.73 19.55
N GLU A 334 -21.23 -9.45 20.67
CA GLU A 334 -21.84 -10.75 20.84
C GLU A 334 -23.05 -10.84 21.72
N THR A 335 -23.70 -12.00 21.62
CA THR A 335 -24.91 -12.46 22.24
C THR A 335 -24.83 -12.61 23.76
N ILE A 336 -23.86 -12.03 24.46
CA ILE A 336 -23.69 -12.20 25.89
C ILE A 336 -24.86 -11.49 26.62
N SER A 337 -25.75 -12.30 27.10
CA SER A 337 -27.03 -11.90 27.71
C SER A 337 -26.91 -11.37 29.15
N THR A 338 -25.76 -11.00 29.63
CA THR A 338 -25.58 -10.52 30.99
C THR A 338 -25.69 -9.02 31.06
N GLY A 339 -26.74 -8.54 31.62
CA GLY A 339 -27.20 -7.25 32.15
C GLY A 339 -26.41 -5.96 31.93
N MET A 340 -25.14 -6.00 31.72
CA MET A 340 -24.26 -4.84 31.49
C MET A 340 -24.04 -4.49 30.03
N TYR A 341 -24.15 -5.45 29.14
CA TYR A 341 -23.87 -5.29 27.71
C TYR A 341 -25.13 -5.38 26.83
N ASN A 342 -26.22 -4.85 27.31
CA ASN A 342 -27.42 -4.62 26.50
C ASN A 342 -27.23 -3.58 25.39
N GLN A 343 -25.99 -3.24 25.11
CA GLN A 343 -25.56 -2.11 24.28
C GLN A 343 -24.86 -2.59 23.01
N LYS A 344 -25.40 -3.64 22.39
CA LYS A 344 -24.81 -4.24 21.21
C LYS A 344 -24.83 -3.31 20.02
N TYR A 345 -23.72 -3.32 19.29
CA TYR A 345 -23.59 -2.70 17.99
C TYR A 345 -24.71 -3.13 17.03
N GLU A 346 -25.00 -4.42 16.95
CA GLU A 346 -26.06 -4.97 16.11
C GLU A 346 -27.46 -4.41 16.43
N ARG A 347 -27.73 -4.10 17.68
CA ARG A 347 -28.99 -3.44 18.04
C ARG A 347 -29.12 -2.04 17.45
N MET A 348 -28.00 -1.31 17.33
CA MET A 348 -28.01 -0.02 16.68
C MET A 348 -28.29 -0.15 15.19
N LEU A 349 -27.73 -1.17 14.53
CA LEU A 349 -28.03 -1.49 13.13
C LEU A 349 -29.51 -1.82 12.96
N GLU A 350 -30.05 -2.71 13.78
CA GLU A 350 -31.47 -3.07 13.76
C GLU A 350 -32.35 -1.87 14.03
N TRP A 351 -32.01 -1.05 15.03
CA TRP A 351 -32.74 0.16 15.34
C TRP A 351 -32.78 1.12 14.17
N ALA A 352 -31.65 1.39 13.55
CA ALA A 352 -31.52 2.27 12.39
C ALA A 352 -32.34 1.75 11.21
N LYS A 353 -32.26 0.45 10.91
CA LYS A 353 -33.02 -0.23 9.86
C LYS A 353 -34.54 -0.17 10.14
N ASN A 354 -34.99 -0.55 11.34
CA ASN A 354 -36.40 -0.61 11.72
C ASN A 354 -37.03 0.77 11.76
N ASN A 355 -36.23 1.78 12.06
CA ASN A 355 -36.68 3.18 12.09
C ASN A 355 -36.41 3.91 10.77
N GLN A 356 -35.84 3.26 9.78
CA GLN A 356 -35.51 3.83 8.44
C GLN A 356 -34.70 5.14 8.55
N ILE A 357 -33.65 5.15 9.40
CA ILE A 357 -32.79 6.30 9.59
C ILE A 357 -31.81 6.35 8.40
N SER A 358 -32.12 7.18 7.38
CA SER A 358 -31.32 7.30 6.17
C SER A 358 -29.94 7.92 6.39
N THR A 359 -29.80 8.67 7.47
CA THR A 359 -28.53 9.30 7.92
C THR A 359 -27.66 8.40 8.79
N PHE A 360 -28.05 7.15 8.98
CA PHE A 360 -27.19 6.18 9.66
C PHE A 360 -26.01 5.76 8.77
N LYS A 361 -24.81 5.90 9.31
CA LYS A 361 -23.56 5.51 8.67
C LYS A 361 -22.93 4.35 9.44
N ASP A 362 -22.99 3.19 8.86
CA ASP A 362 -22.37 2.00 9.45
C ASP A 362 -20.85 2.03 9.23
N ILE A 363 -20.08 2.19 10.29
CA ILE A 363 -18.62 2.05 10.24
C ILE A 363 -18.24 0.56 10.17
N GLY A 364 -19.04 -0.31 10.73
CA GLY A 364 -18.84 -1.74 10.71
C GLY A 364 -18.01 -2.29 11.86
N PHE A 365 -17.66 -3.54 11.72
CA PHE A 365 -16.67 -4.18 12.56
C PHE A 365 -15.28 -3.77 12.13
N VAL A 366 -14.50 -3.25 13.05
CA VAL A 366 -13.08 -2.93 12.85
C VAL A 366 -12.22 -3.99 13.53
N GLU A 367 -10.98 -4.15 13.09
CA GLU A 367 -10.02 -5.02 13.75
C GLU A 367 -9.85 -4.68 15.23
N GLY A 368 -9.70 -5.69 16.06
CA GLY A 368 -9.47 -5.54 17.50
C GLY A 368 -10.62 -6.04 18.36
N ALA A 369 -10.51 -5.74 19.64
CA ALA A 369 -11.46 -6.16 20.68
C ALA A 369 -12.13 -4.94 21.35
N HIS A 370 -12.48 -5.03 22.64
CA HIS A 370 -12.99 -3.90 23.44
C HIS A 370 -11.84 -3.03 23.94
N ASP A 371 -11.13 -2.37 23.03
CA ASP A 371 -9.86 -1.73 23.29
C ASP A 371 -9.55 -0.51 22.40
N TRP A 372 -8.45 0.17 22.70
CA TRP A 372 -8.03 1.35 21.97
C TRP A 372 -7.60 1.08 20.53
N PHE A 373 -7.21 -0.15 20.19
CA PHE A 373 -6.96 -0.53 18.81
C PHE A 373 -8.23 -0.39 17.96
N THR A 374 -9.35 -0.87 18.46
CA THR A 374 -10.68 -0.70 17.88
C THR A 374 -11.10 0.77 17.83
N TRP A 375 -10.98 1.49 18.95
CA TRP A 375 -11.55 2.83 19.07
C TRP A 375 -10.78 3.89 18.30
N THR A 376 -9.47 3.76 18.11
CA THR A 376 -8.68 4.64 17.24
C THR A 376 -9.09 4.52 15.78
N GLN A 377 -9.34 3.31 15.30
CA GLN A 377 -9.86 3.06 13.94
C GLN A 377 -11.29 3.61 13.79
N SER A 378 -12.14 3.38 14.79
CA SER A 378 -13.50 3.91 14.81
C SER A 378 -13.52 5.44 14.77
N PHE A 379 -12.63 6.10 15.52
CA PHE A 379 -12.50 7.55 15.50
C PHE A 379 -12.02 8.05 14.15
N ARG A 380 -10.98 7.41 13.56
CA ARG A 380 -10.53 7.71 12.20
C ARG A 380 -11.67 7.63 11.20
N ALA A 381 -12.42 6.52 11.21
CA ALA A 381 -13.57 6.35 10.33
C ALA A 381 -14.65 7.40 10.58
N PHE A 382 -14.92 7.75 11.84
CA PHE A 382 -15.89 8.78 12.18
C PHE A 382 -15.54 10.14 11.57
N VAL A 383 -14.27 10.57 11.65
CA VAL A 383 -13.86 11.88 11.15
C VAL A 383 -13.64 11.92 9.64
N SER A 384 -13.32 10.79 9.01
CA SER A 384 -13.02 10.73 7.58
C SER A 384 -14.14 10.17 6.70
N TYR A 385 -15.09 9.39 7.27
CA TYR A 385 -16.20 8.80 6.52
C TYR A 385 -17.56 9.35 6.92
N VAL A 386 -17.72 9.80 8.17
CA VAL A 386 -19.06 10.21 8.68
C VAL A 386 -19.20 11.73 8.75
N CYS A 387 -18.24 12.41 9.39
CA CYS A 387 -18.36 13.83 9.67
C CYS A 387 -18.17 14.71 8.44
N TRP A 388 -19.09 15.69 8.32
CA TRP A 388 -18.99 16.82 7.38
C TRP A 388 -18.81 16.44 5.92
N GLN A 389 -19.47 15.38 5.50
CA GLN A 389 -19.52 15.03 4.09
C GLN A 389 -20.42 16.02 3.37
N ASP A 390 -19.87 16.71 2.39
CA ASP A 390 -20.68 17.56 1.50
C ASP A 390 -21.28 16.68 0.40
N GLU A 391 -22.50 16.20 0.64
CA GLU A 391 -23.22 15.35 -0.32
C GLU A 391 -23.70 16.12 -1.57
N THR A 392 -23.50 17.44 -1.60
CA THR A 392 -23.84 18.28 -2.77
C THR A 392 -22.68 18.38 -3.76
N VAL A 393 -21.50 17.88 -3.41
CA VAL A 393 -20.35 17.84 -4.32
C VAL A 393 -20.65 16.83 -5.42
N ASP A 394 -20.54 17.28 -6.64
CA ASP A 394 -20.62 16.47 -7.86
C ASP A 394 -19.32 16.66 -8.65
N MET A 395 -18.67 15.56 -9.03
CA MET A 395 -17.42 15.58 -9.77
C MET A 395 -17.50 14.62 -10.96
N GLN A 396 -16.87 15.01 -12.06
CA GLN A 396 -16.71 14.11 -13.21
C GLN A 396 -15.73 12.99 -12.81
N GLU A 397 -16.25 11.77 -12.74
CA GLU A 397 -15.47 10.57 -12.43
C GLU A 397 -14.54 10.16 -13.57
N GLY A 398 -13.56 9.32 -13.25
CA GLY A 398 -12.55 8.82 -14.16
C GLY A 398 -11.33 9.74 -14.27
N VAL A 399 -10.64 9.70 -15.41
CA VAL A 399 -9.40 10.44 -15.63
C VAL A 399 -9.60 11.55 -16.65
N THR A 400 -9.17 12.75 -16.28
CA THR A 400 -9.12 13.89 -17.20
C THR A 400 -7.68 14.33 -17.44
N VAL A 401 -7.24 14.31 -18.70
CA VAL A 401 -5.90 14.76 -19.12
C VAL A 401 -6.01 16.16 -19.74
N SER A 402 -5.12 17.05 -19.33
CA SER A 402 -5.01 18.41 -19.87
C SER A 402 -3.57 18.90 -19.90
N LYS A 403 -3.31 20.03 -20.59
CA LYS A 403 -1.99 20.67 -20.54
C LYS A 403 -1.65 21.05 -19.11
N ASN A 404 -0.38 20.85 -18.70
CA ASN A 404 0.07 21.17 -17.35
C ASN A 404 0.07 22.69 -17.09
N THR A 405 -0.79 23.13 -16.19
CA THR A 405 -0.88 24.53 -15.75
C THR A 405 -0.76 24.67 -14.25
N MET A 406 -0.97 23.56 -13.50
CA MET A 406 -0.95 23.56 -12.04
C MET A 406 0.45 23.36 -11.45
N PHE A 407 1.36 22.79 -12.22
CA PHE A 407 2.69 22.40 -11.75
C PHE A 407 3.81 23.04 -12.60
N PRO A 408 3.98 24.38 -12.54
CA PRO A 408 4.95 25.08 -13.38
C PRO A 408 6.42 24.74 -13.03
N GLN A 409 6.66 24.07 -11.89
CA GLN A 409 7.97 23.56 -11.50
C GLN A 409 8.32 22.20 -12.13
N SER A 410 7.33 21.48 -12.67
CA SER A 410 7.53 20.23 -13.39
C SER A 410 7.71 20.52 -14.88
N ASP A 411 8.59 19.76 -15.54
CA ASP A 411 8.80 19.86 -16.97
C ASP A 411 7.78 19.03 -17.78
N ALA A 412 6.90 18.29 -17.09
CA ALA A 412 5.82 17.53 -17.71
C ALA A 412 4.86 18.44 -18.51
N LYS A 413 4.59 18.07 -19.75
CA LYS A 413 3.70 18.85 -20.64
C LYS A 413 2.23 18.75 -20.27
N TYR A 414 1.85 17.68 -19.58
CA TYR A 414 0.47 17.36 -19.23
C TYR A 414 0.28 17.26 -17.74
N GLN A 415 -0.96 17.28 -17.32
CA GLN A 415 -1.41 16.89 -15.99
C GLN A 415 -2.62 15.97 -16.14
N ALA A 416 -2.74 14.99 -15.26
CA ALA A 416 -3.90 14.11 -15.19
C ALA A 416 -4.60 14.28 -13.84
N THR A 417 -5.92 14.38 -13.87
CA THR A 417 -6.79 14.42 -12.69
C THR A 417 -7.55 13.11 -12.62
N PHE A 418 -7.39 12.39 -11.53
CA PHE A 418 -8.09 11.16 -11.24
C PHE A 418 -9.19 11.45 -10.23
N VAL A 419 -10.40 10.95 -10.49
CA VAL A 419 -11.57 11.11 -9.62
C VAL A 419 -12.30 9.78 -9.51
N VAL A 420 -12.53 9.32 -8.29
CA VAL A 420 -13.31 8.12 -8.01
C VAL A 420 -14.39 8.37 -6.96
N ASP A 421 -15.59 7.84 -7.21
CA ASP A 421 -16.66 7.82 -6.22
C ASP A 421 -16.49 6.65 -5.25
N SER A 422 -16.32 6.96 -3.96
CA SER A 422 -16.17 5.94 -2.92
C SER A 422 -17.40 5.04 -2.77
N ASN A 423 -18.58 5.48 -3.19
CA ASN A 423 -19.79 4.65 -3.17
C ASN A 423 -19.71 3.46 -4.13
N GLN A 424 -18.83 3.52 -5.13
CA GLN A 424 -18.58 2.43 -6.09
C GLN A 424 -17.50 1.45 -5.62
N LEU A 425 -16.85 1.71 -4.48
CA LEU A 425 -15.71 0.91 -3.99
C LEU A 425 -16.09 -0.17 -2.96
N ASN A 426 -17.37 -0.57 -2.91
CA ASN A 426 -17.88 -1.72 -2.15
C ASN A 426 -17.54 -1.70 -0.65
N GLY A 427 -17.90 -0.64 0.06
CA GLY A 427 -17.79 -0.57 1.52
C GLY A 427 -17.58 0.84 2.05
N PRO A 428 -17.54 1.00 3.36
CA PRO A 428 -17.28 2.28 4.00
C PRO A 428 -15.79 2.65 3.85
N VAL A 429 -15.49 3.48 2.87
CA VAL A 429 -14.12 3.90 2.51
C VAL A 429 -13.66 5.06 3.40
N VAL A 430 -12.48 4.94 3.98
CA VAL A 430 -11.87 5.99 4.83
C VAL A 430 -10.64 6.64 4.19
N ASN A 431 -10.02 5.97 3.22
CA ASN A 431 -8.90 6.52 2.45
C ASN A 431 -8.83 5.86 1.07
N VAL A 432 -8.44 6.64 0.08
CA VAL A 432 -8.08 6.17 -1.26
C VAL A 432 -6.75 6.80 -1.64
N GLN A 433 -5.84 5.97 -2.14
CA GLN A 433 -4.58 6.41 -2.70
C GLN A 433 -4.47 5.91 -4.13
N LEU A 434 -3.98 6.75 -5.02
CA LEU A 434 -3.69 6.35 -6.39
C LEU A 434 -2.34 5.62 -6.43
N GLN A 435 -2.29 4.52 -7.14
CA GLN A 435 -1.07 3.75 -7.40
C GLN A 435 -0.97 3.43 -8.88
N GLY A 436 0.24 3.19 -9.37
CA GLY A 436 0.47 2.87 -10.77
C GLY A 436 1.86 3.22 -11.24
N GLY A 437 2.07 3.31 -12.54
CA GLY A 437 3.35 3.59 -13.19
C GLY A 437 3.81 5.06 -13.10
N PHE A 438 3.62 5.73 -11.97
CA PHE A 438 3.87 7.15 -11.79
C PHE A 438 5.18 7.48 -11.08
N GLN A 439 6.23 6.71 -11.33
CA GLN A 439 7.56 6.95 -10.78
C GLN A 439 8.60 7.00 -11.88
N PHE A 440 9.66 7.76 -11.64
CA PHE A 440 10.61 8.14 -12.67
C PHE A 440 12.05 7.92 -12.20
N LEU A 441 12.94 7.61 -13.15
CA LEU A 441 14.39 7.62 -12.97
C LEU A 441 15.02 8.74 -13.76
N LYS A 442 16.18 9.21 -13.30
CA LYS A 442 17.06 10.07 -14.10
C LYS A 442 17.93 9.24 -15.03
N ALA A 443 18.25 9.80 -16.19
CA ALA A 443 19.16 9.17 -17.13
C ALA A 443 20.57 8.91 -16.53
N GLU A 444 21.01 9.73 -15.57
CA GLU A 444 22.27 9.56 -14.85
C GLU A 444 22.27 8.34 -13.90
N ASP A 445 21.10 7.85 -13.51
CA ASP A 445 20.92 6.66 -12.67
C ASP A 445 20.81 5.37 -13.52
N ASP A 446 20.90 5.49 -14.84
CA ASP A 446 20.61 4.45 -15.81
C ASP A 446 21.48 3.18 -15.62
N HIS A 447 22.75 3.38 -15.35
CA HIS A 447 23.70 2.30 -15.13
C HIS A 447 23.95 1.98 -13.65
N TYR A 448 23.25 2.62 -12.75
CA TYR A 448 23.52 2.53 -11.32
C TYR A 448 23.34 1.10 -10.77
N TYR A 449 22.34 0.39 -11.29
CA TYR A 449 22.07 -0.98 -10.91
C TYR A 449 23.22 -1.93 -11.33
N ILE A 450 23.77 -1.73 -12.51
CA ILE A 450 24.91 -2.49 -13.03
C ILE A 450 26.15 -2.22 -12.19
N ASP A 451 26.48 -0.94 -11.96
CA ASP A 451 27.65 -0.49 -11.22
C ASP A 451 27.63 -0.91 -9.74
N ASN A 452 26.47 -1.19 -9.21
CA ASN A 452 26.26 -1.58 -7.80
C ASN A 452 25.90 -3.05 -7.60
N ASN A 453 26.20 -3.93 -8.55
CA ASN A 453 25.93 -5.37 -8.49
C ASN A 453 24.46 -5.70 -8.21
N GLY A 454 23.54 -4.95 -8.78
CA GLY A 454 22.12 -5.17 -8.62
C GLY A 454 21.52 -4.68 -7.29
N ASP A 455 22.22 -3.80 -6.57
CA ASP A 455 21.70 -3.20 -5.34
C ASP A 455 20.77 -2.02 -5.66
N ALA A 456 19.51 -2.35 -5.93
CA ALA A 456 18.48 -1.38 -6.22
C ALA A 456 18.16 -0.43 -5.05
N SER A 457 18.59 -0.74 -3.82
CA SER A 457 18.38 0.13 -2.66
C SER A 457 19.09 1.49 -2.78
N LYS A 458 20.00 1.59 -3.73
CA LYS A 458 20.77 2.80 -3.99
C LYS A 458 20.20 3.65 -5.13
N ILE A 459 19.19 3.16 -5.84
CA ILE A 459 18.54 3.91 -6.91
C ILE A 459 17.52 4.87 -6.33
N THR A 460 17.54 6.12 -6.77
CA THR A 460 16.55 7.13 -6.37
C THR A 460 15.42 7.16 -7.37
N PHE A 461 14.23 6.80 -6.92
CA PHE A 461 13.00 6.96 -7.69
C PHE A 461 12.33 8.29 -7.35
N TYR A 462 11.86 8.97 -8.37
CA TYR A 462 11.21 10.28 -8.26
C TYR A 462 9.70 10.14 -8.47
N SER A 463 8.93 10.85 -7.69
CA SER A 463 7.48 10.96 -7.86
C SER A 463 7.12 11.77 -9.10
N ALA A 464 5.85 11.67 -9.55
CA ALA A 464 5.35 12.50 -10.64
C ALA A 464 5.54 13.99 -10.42
N TYR A 465 5.46 14.46 -9.17
CA TYR A 465 5.65 15.87 -8.81
C TYR A 465 7.11 16.36 -8.95
N GLU A 466 8.06 15.42 -8.98
CA GLU A 466 9.50 15.69 -9.09
C GLU A 466 10.02 15.48 -10.52
N TYR A 467 9.14 15.14 -11.46
CA TYR A 467 9.52 14.88 -12.85
C TYR A 467 10.25 16.06 -13.49
N LYS A 468 11.35 15.77 -14.19
CA LYS A 468 12.14 16.66 -15.01
C LYS A 468 12.45 16.04 -16.38
N ASP A 469 12.65 16.90 -17.39
CA ASP A 469 13.08 16.42 -18.70
C ASP A 469 14.34 15.57 -18.60
N GLY A 470 14.36 14.46 -19.33
CA GLY A 470 15.43 13.47 -19.28
C GLY A 470 15.20 12.35 -18.26
N MET A 471 14.16 12.46 -17.41
CA MET A 471 13.66 11.33 -16.63
C MET A 471 12.73 10.48 -17.50
N TYR A 472 12.69 9.19 -17.23
CA TYR A 472 11.76 8.27 -17.89
C TYR A 472 10.96 7.47 -16.87
N PRO A 473 9.71 7.09 -17.19
CA PRO A 473 8.84 6.37 -16.28
C PRO A 473 9.32 4.92 -16.14
N ILE A 474 9.25 4.42 -14.91
CA ILE A 474 9.47 3.01 -14.58
C ILE A 474 8.21 2.48 -13.97
N ASP A 475 7.69 1.38 -14.51
CA ASP A 475 6.56 0.75 -13.89
C ASP A 475 6.94 -0.03 -12.62
N GLY A 476 5.98 -0.17 -11.73
CA GLY A 476 6.16 -0.71 -10.39
C GLY A 476 6.37 -2.21 -10.28
N VAL A 477 6.38 -2.93 -11.40
CA VAL A 477 6.25 -4.39 -11.40
C VAL A 477 7.57 -5.11 -11.12
N SER A 478 8.72 -4.48 -11.32
CA SER A 478 9.99 -5.12 -11.02
C SER A 478 10.29 -5.16 -9.54
N HIS A 479 9.75 -6.14 -8.85
CA HIS A 479 9.95 -6.38 -7.41
C HIS A 479 11.41 -6.48 -6.99
N THR A 480 12.30 -6.87 -7.90
CA THR A 480 13.73 -7.02 -7.63
C THR A 480 14.46 -5.70 -7.54
N LEU A 481 14.00 -4.68 -8.24
CA LEU A 481 14.60 -3.34 -8.23
C LEU A 481 14.10 -2.45 -7.09
N ARG A 482 13.11 -2.93 -6.30
CA ARG A 482 12.36 -2.07 -5.38
C ARG A 482 12.16 -2.64 -4.00
N LYS A 483 13.14 -3.31 -3.47
CA LYS A 483 13.11 -3.88 -2.10
C LYS A 483 12.80 -2.84 -1.02
N ASP A 484 13.00 -1.56 -1.30
CA ASP A 484 12.82 -0.46 -0.35
C ASP A 484 11.47 0.25 -0.46
N PHE A 485 10.66 -0.03 -1.47
CA PHE A 485 9.29 0.44 -1.48
C PHE A 485 8.48 -0.32 -0.44
N LYS A 486 7.94 0.41 0.52
CA LYS A 486 7.15 -0.13 1.64
C LYS A 486 5.81 -0.77 1.23
N TYR A 487 5.49 -0.82 -0.05
CA TYR A 487 4.20 -1.20 -0.57
C TYR A 487 4.28 -2.47 -1.41
N ASP A 488 3.30 -3.33 -1.27
CA ASP A 488 3.24 -4.65 -1.90
C ASP A 488 3.36 -4.63 -3.44
N SER A 489 3.00 -3.52 -4.06
CA SER A 489 3.00 -3.37 -5.52
C SER A 489 4.27 -2.72 -6.09
N GLY A 490 5.21 -2.29 -5.24
CA GLY A 490 6.38 -1.53 -5.69
C GLY A 490 6.08 -0.16 -6.28
N CYS A 491 4.86 0.36 -6.12
CA CYS A 491 4.42 1.66 -6.62
C CYS A 491 4.45 2.72 -5.53
N ILE A 492 4.70 3.97 -5.90
CA ILE A 492 4.46 5.12 -5.02
C ILE A 492 2.95 5.28 -4.84
N LEU A 493 2.50 5.41 -3.58
CA LEU A 493 1.11 5.71 -3.27
C LEU A 493 0.90 7.22 -3.16
N TYR A 494 0.00 7.75 -3.96
CA TYR A 494 -0.36 9.17 -3.97
C TYR A 494 -1.65 9.38 -3.20
N ASN A 495 -1.60 10.19 -2.14
CA ASN A 495 -2.80 10.52 -1.37
C ASN A 495 -3.81 11.27 -2.23
N MET A 496 -5.06 10.85 -2.20
CA MET A 496 -6.16 11.52 -2.86
C MET A 496 -6.93 12.38 -1.85
N GLU A 497 -7.21 13.62 -2.25
CA GLU A 497 -8.02 14.55 -1.46
C GLU A 497 -9.48 14.13 -1.51
N ARG A 498 -10.14 14.11 -0.36
CA ARG A 498 -11.56 13.82 -0.26
C ARG A 498 -12.42 15.07 -0.49
N LYS A 499 -13.43 14.97 -1.34
CA LYS A 499 -14.46 15.99 -1.60
C LYS A 499 -15.83 15.35 -1.63
N GLY A 500 -16.59 15.47 -0.55
CA GLY A 500 -17.83 14.74 -0.37
C GLY A 500 -17.57 13.23 -0.35
N HIS A 501 -18.17 12.50 -1.28
CA HIS A 501 -17.94 11.07 -1.47
C HIS A 501 -16.88 10.76 -2.54
N PHE A 502 -16.35 11.79 -3.24
CA PHE A 502 -15.26 11.62 -4.21
C PHE A 502 -13.88 11.73 -3.58
N TYR A 503 -12.95 10.99 -4.17
CA TYR A 503 -11.52 11.14 -3.93
C TYR A 503 -10.85 11.60 -5.22
N THR A 504 -9.96 12.59 -5.12
CA THR A 504 -9.31 13.18 -6.29
C THR A 504 -7.85 13.49 -6.07
N VAL A 505 -7.04 13.33 -7.12
CA VAL A 505 -5.65 13.78 -7.16
C VAL A 505 -5.33 14.27 -8.56
N THR A 506 -4.56 15.36 -8.65
CA THR A 506 -4.01 15.84 -9.91
C THR A 506 -2.49 15.79 -9.83
N MET A 507 -1.83 15.29 -10.89
CA MET A 507 -0.37 15.22 -10.95
C MET A 507 0.14 15.57 -12.34
N PRO A 508 1.36 16.13 -12.43
CA PRO A 508 2.01 16.39 -13.70
C PRO A 508 2.55 15.07 -14.28
N LEU A 509 2.33 14.83 -15.57
CA LEU A 509 2.77 13.60 -16.24
C LEU A 509 3.37 13.90 -17.61
N PRO A 510 4.52 13.34 -17.97
CA PRO A 510 5.00 13.32 -19.35
C PRO A 510 4.10 12.46 -20.25
N ALA A 511 4.22 12.65 -21.55
CA ALA A 511 3.44 11.93 -22.52
C ALA A 511 3.86 10.47 -22.61
N THR A 512 3.02 9.56 -22.13
CA THR A 512 3.10 8.10 -22.31
C THR A 512 1.82 7.43 -21.82
N GLU A 513 1.73 6.13 -21.96
CA GLU A 513 0.70 5.32 -21.33
C GLU A 513 1.07 4.97 -19.90
N TYR A 514 0.10 5.05 -18.99
CA TYR A 514 0.22 4.69 -17.59
C TYR A 514 -0.84 3.67 -17.22
N TYR A 515 -0.44 2.64 -16.49
CA TYR A 515 -1.37 1.81 -15.74
C TYR A 515 -1.61 2.42 -14.36
N TYR A 516 -2.82 2.27 -13.84
CA TYR A 516 -3.18 2.78 -12.52
C TYR A 516 -4.30 1.97 -11.88
N GLY A 517 -4.44 2.15 -10.60
CA GLY A 517 -5.52 1.62 -9.79
C GLY A 517 -5.55 2.34 -8.45
N TYR A 518 -6.45 1.89 -7.58
CA TYR A 518 -6.61 2.49 -6.28
C TYR A 518 -6.19 1.52 -5.17
N TYR A 519 -5.50 2.07 -4.19
CA TYR A 519 -5.26 1.42 -2.91
C TYR A 519 -6.32 1.95 -1.95
N VAL A 520 -7.28 1.10 -1.59
CA VAL A 520 -8.46 1.49 -0.82
C VAL A 520 -8.35 0.99 0.60
N THR A 521 -8.56 1.89 1.57
CA THR A 521 -8.65 1.54 2.99
C THR A 521 -10.09 1.69 3.45
N TYR A 522 -10.63 0.65 4.04
CA TYR A 522 -11.98 0.62 4.58
C TYR A 522 -12.03 0.95 6.08
N ALA A 523 -13.20 1.32 6.56
CA ALA A 523 -13.42 1.69 7.96
C ALA A 523 -13.08 0.56 8.95
N ASN A 524 -13.27 -0.69 8.52
CA ASN A 524 -12.89 -1.88 9.29
C ASN A 524 -11.37 -2.14 9.37
N GLY A 525 -10.56 -1.28 8.76
CA GLY A 525 -9.11 -1.42 8.74
C GLY A 525 -8.55 -2.27 7.58
N THR A 526 -9.39 -3.01 6.87
CA THR A 526 -8.91 -3.79 5.71
C THR A 526 -8.50 -2.88 4.56
N THR A 527 -7.61 -3.37 3.73
CA THR A 527 -7.16 -2.68 2.52
C THR A 527 -7.38 -3.55 1.31
N LYS A 528 -7.66 -2.91 0.19
CA LYS A 528 -7.60 -3.54 -1.13
C LYS A 528 -6.58 -2.83 -2.00
N ASN A 529 -5.76 -3.64 -2.60
CA ASN A 529 -4.75 -3.24 -3.57
C ASN A 529 -5.29 -3.40 -4.99
N HIS A 530 -4.77 -2.66 -5.97
CA HIS A 530 -5.11 -2.80 -7.39
C HIS A 530 -6.62 -2.72 -7.69
N VAL A 531 -7.36 -1.87 -6.98
CA VAL A 531 -8.77 -1.67 -7.30
C VAL A 531 -8.85 -0.87 -8.59
N GLN A 532 -9.40 -1.47 -9.62
CA GLN A 532 -9.58 -0.79 -10.91
C GLN A 532 -10.53 0.39 -10.80
N ASP A 533 -10.33 1.37 -11.67
CA ASP A 533 -11.26 2.50 -11.78
C ASP A 533 -12.62 2.02 -12.28
N PRO A 534 -13.71 2.24 -11.52
CA PRO A 534 -15.06 1.86 -11.95
C PRO A 534 -15.49 2.46 -13.29
N GLN A 535 -14.92 3.59 -13.69
CA GLN A 535 -15.21 4.25 -14.97
C GLN A 535 -14.26 3.84 -16.10
N ASN A 536 -13.21 3.08 -15.80
CA ASN A 536 -12.20 2.66 -16.76
C ASN A 536 -11.74 1.23 -16.51
N HIS A 537 -12.72 0.33 -16.56
CA HIS A 537 -12.42 -1.10 -16.47
C HIS A 537 -11.66 -1.59 -17.68
N SER A 538 -10.66 -2.43 -17.41
CA SER A 538 -9.97 -3.16 -18.45
C SER A 538 -10.87 -4.18 -19.12
N LEU A 539 -10.51 -4.57 -20.34
CA LEU A 539 -11.21 -5.63 -21.05
C LEU A 539 -11.09 -6.95 -20.28
N VAL A 540 -12.21 -7.57 -20.00
CA VAL A 540 -12.30 -8.87 -19.33
C VAL A 540 -12.37 -9.98 -20.37
N ASN A 541 -11.64 -11.06 -20.15
CA ASN A 541 -11.87 -12.30 -20.90
C ASN A 541 -13.15 -12.94 -20.38
N GLU A 542 -14.25 -12.79 -21.12
CA GLU A 542 -15.56 -13.34 -20.74
C GLU A 542 -15.55 -14.87 -20.64
N THR A 543 -14.65 -15.54 -21.36
CA THR A 543 -14.56 -17.01 -21.40
C THR A 543 -13.92 -17.56 -20.14
N SER A 544 -12.83 -16.99 -19.66
CA SER A 544 -12.10 -17.39 -18.46
C SER A 544 -12.40 -16.55 -17.23
N GLY A 545 -13.01 -15.37 -17.42
CA GLY A 545 -13.19 -14.37 -16.36
C GLY A 545 -11.90 -13.64 -15.96
N HIS A 546 -10.84 -13.79 -16.76
CA HIS A 546 -9.60 -13.04 -16.52
C HIS A 546 -9.82 -11.58 -16.85
N ASP A 547 -9.32 -10.73 -15.96
CA ASP A 547 -9.33 -9.29 -16.09
C ASP A 547 -7.88 -8.78 -16.08
N ALA A 548 -7.61 -7.67 -16.74
CA ALA A 548 -6.35 -6.99 -16.55
C ALA A 548 -6.28 -6.45 -15.12
N GLN A 549 -5.10 -6.48 -14.51
CA GLN A 549 -4.94 -6.11 -13.10
C GLN A 549 -5.14 -4.61 -12.85
N TRP A 550 -5.05 -3.77 -13.89
CA TRP A 550 -4.98 -2.33 -13.81
C TRP A 550 -5.93 -1.65 -14.80
N SER A 551 -6.31 -0.41 -14.50
CA SER A 551 -6.86 0.53 -15.47
C SER A 551 -5.72 1.24 -16.20
N TYR A 552 -6.01 1.87 -17.36
CA TYR A 552 -5.00 2.50 -18.20
C TYR A 552 -5.41 3.90 -18.62
N VAL A 553 -4.43 4.79 -18.76
CA VAL A 553 -4.64 6.13 -19.29
C VAL A 553 -3.50 6.52 -20.22
N TYR A 554 -3.88 7.01 -21.41
CA TYR A 554 -2.96 7.66 -22.33
C TYR A 554 -2.84 9.13 -21.98
N VAL A 555 -1.62 9.59 -21.73
CA VAL A 555 -1.30 10.99 -21.51
C VAL A 555 -0.58 11.51 -22.76
N GLY A 556 -1.11 12.57 -23.37
CA GLY A 556 -0.58 13.11 -24.62
C GLY A 556 -1.24 12.50 -25.86
N ASP A 557 -0.63 12.73 -26.98
CA ASP A 557 -1.03 12.19 -28.29
C ASP A 557 0.22 11.73 -29.09
N SER A 558 0.00 11.22 -30.28
CA SER A 558 1.09 10.68 -31.12
C SER A 558 2.20 11.69 -31.44
N SER A 559 1.93 12.99 -31.36
CA SER A 559 2.95 14.04 -31.58
C SER A 559 3.89 14.25 -30.39
N ASP A 560 3.48 13.75 -29.22
CA ASP A 560 4.25 13.80 -27.97
C ASP A 560 4.92 12.45 -27.65
N ALA A 561 4.77 11.44 -28.50
CA ALA A 561 5.30 10.11 -28.29
C ALA A 561 6.83 10.13 -28.04
N LEU A 562 7.27 9.29 -27.11
CA LEU A 562 8.70 9.07 -26.92
C LEU A 562 9.30 8.45 -28.19
N LYS A 563 10.56 8.74 -28.46
CA LYS A 563 11.25 8.18 -29.62
C LYS A 563 11.15 6.65 -29.61
N GLY A 564 10.67 6.08 -30.71
CA GLY A 564 10.45 4.65 -30.86
C GLY A 564 9.14 4.12 -30.24
N GLN A 565 8.33 4.97 -29.63
CA GLN A 565 7.05 4.59 -29.02
C GLN A 565 5.83 5.28 -29.65
N GLU A 566 5.96 5.91 -30.80
CA GLU A 566 4.88 6.60 -31.51
C GLU A 566 3.71 5.67 -31.89
N TYR A 567 3.94 4.39 -31.93
CA TYR A 567 2.94 3.38 -32.34
C TYR A 567 2.06 2.87 -31.18
N ILE A 568 2.43 3.16 -29.93
CA ILE A 568 1.66 2.67 -28.76
C ILE A 568 0.33 3.41 -28.55
N TYR A 569 0.22 4.62 -29.10
CA TYR A 569 -0.96 5.43 -28.95
C TYR A 569 -2.04 5.09 -29.98
N GLU A 570 -3.30 5.16 -29.57
CA GLU A 570 -4.42 5.04 -30.49
C GLU A 570 -4.45 6.21 -31.48
N ARG A 571 -4.52 5.91 -32.76
CA ARG A 571 -4.62 6.90 -33.85
C ARG A 571 -5.99 6.82 -34.50
N ASN A 572 -6.58 7.99 -34.83
CA ASN A 572 -7.89 8.07 -35.48
C ASN A 572 -7.87 7.54 -36.92
N ASP A 573 -6.76 7.62 -37.62
CA ASP A 573 -6.57 7.20 -38.99
C ASP A 573 -6.18 5.72 -39.13
N SER A 574 -5.92 5.02 -38.04
CA SER A 574 -5.52 3.61 -38.08
C SER A 574 -6.66 2.69 -38.52
N LYS A 575 -6.34 1.67 -39.27
CA LYS A 575 -7.23 0.55 -39.60
C LYS A 575 -7.37 -0.34 -38.37
N LYS A 576 -8.48 -0.18 -37.67
CA LYS A 576 -8.70 -0.86 -36.38
C LYS A 576 -8.96 -2.36 -36.55
N GLY A 577 -8.12 -3.18 -35.97
CA GLY A 577 -8.36 -4.61 -35.74
C GLY A 577 -9.30 -4.86 -34.56
N THR A 578 -9.62 -6.12 -34.32
CA THR A 578 -10.52 -6.55 -33.23
C THR A 578 -9.81 -7.55 -32.32
N ILE A 579 -10.11 -7.49 -31.02
CA ILE A 579 -9.69 -8.47 -30.02
C ILE A 579 -10.85 -9.43 -29.75
N LYS A 580 -10.57 -10.72 -29.67
CA LYS A 580 -11.48 -11.77 -29.25
C LYS A 580 -10.76 -12.66 -28.23
N PHE A 581 -11.54 -13.38 -27.46
CA PHE A 581 -11.05 -14.42 -26.56
C PHE A 581 -11.65 -15.78 -26.94
N ASP A 582 -10.85 -16.84 -26.78
CA ASP A 582 -11.25 -18.20 -27.08
C ASP A 582 -10.58 -19.17 -26.08
N GLN A 583 -10.95 -20.45 -26.16
CA GLN A 583 -10.41 -21.50 -25.31
C GLN A 583 -10.15 -22.78 -26.11
N TYR A 584 -9.27 -23.61 -25.61
CA TYR A 584 -8.93 -24.87 -26.25
C TYR A 584 -8.69 -25.99 -25.23
N GLU A 585 -8.89 -27.24 -25.66
CA GLU A 585 -8.57 -28.42 -24.84
C GLU A 585 -7.06 -28.70 -24.92
N THR A 586 -6.47 -29.02 -23.77
CA THR A 586 -5.07 -29.43 -23.65
C THR A 586 -4.94 -30.68 -22.79
N LYS A 587 -3.91 -31.49 -23.07
CA LYS A 587 -3.48 -32.60 -22.20
C LYS A 587 -2.27 -32.20 -21.35
N ALA A 588 -1.69 -31.04 -21.59
CA ALA A 588 -0.67 -30.49 -20.71
C ALA A 588 -1.29 -30.15 -19.33
N PRO A 589 -0.56 -30.33 -18.23
CA PRO A 589 -1.11 -30.14 -16.88
C PRO A 589 -1.50 -28.69 -16.63
N THR A 590 -2.78 -28.43 -16.41
CA THR A 590 -3.30 -27.15 -15.93
C THR A 590 -3.28 -27.07 -14.40
N LYS A 591 -3.21 -25.86 -13.84
CA LYS A 591 -3.21 -25.65 -12.36
C LYS A 591 -4.55 -26.00 -11.75
N ASP A 592 -5.65 -25.71 -12.45
CA ASP A 592 -7.04 -25.99 -12.07
C ASP A 592 -7.51 -27.41 -12.43
N GLU A 593 -6.64 -28.19 -13.09
CA GLU A 593 -6.92 -29.57 -13.54
C GLU A 593 -8.10 -29.69 -14.54
N SER A 594 -8.55 -28.59 -15.13
CA SER A 594 -9.68 -28.59 -16.08
C SER A 594 -9.34 -29.22 -17.43
N GLY A 595 -8.08 -29.20 -17.83
CA GLY A 595 -7.66 -29.57 -19.20
C GLY A 595 -8.12 -28.54 -20.25
N ILE A 596 -8.54 -27.35 -19.84
CA ILE A 596 -8.94 -26.24 -20.71
C ILE A 596 -7.98 -25.08 -20.46
N ASN A 597 -7.50 -24.47 -21.54
CA ASN A 597 -6.73 -23.25 -21.47
C ASN A 597 -7.30 -22.16 -22.39
N HIS A 598 -6.92 -20.91 -22.18
CA HIS A 598 -7.49 -19.75 -22.83
C HIS A 598 -6.44 -19.00 -23.64
N PHE A 599 -6.87 -18.11 -24.52
CA PHE A 599 -6.01 -17.18 -25.25
C PHE A 599 -6.80 -15.99 -25.77
N GLY A 600 -6.12 -14.89 -26.02
CA GLY A 600 -6.66 -13.79 -26.78
C GLY A 600 -6.21 -13.84 -28.24
N VAL A 601 -6.98 -13.24 -29.15
CA VAL A 601 -6.60 -13.10 -30.55
C VAL A 601 -6.89 -11.71 -31.07
N TYR A 602 -5.89 -11.09 -31.68
CA TYR A 602 -6.04 -9.90 -32.49
C TYR A 602 -6.24 -10.32 -33.95
N LEU A 603 -7.30 -9.83 -34.56
CA LEU A 603 -7.62 -10.00 -35.98
C LEU A 603 -7.47 -8.66 -36.67
N PRO A 604 -6.63 -8.53 -37.72
CA PRO A 604 -6.42 -7.26 -38.43
C PRO A 604 -7.69 -6.75 -39.08
N ASN A 605 -7.74 -5.44 -39.36
CA ASN A 605 -8.88 -4.85 -40.05
C ASN A 605 -9.14 -5.54 -41.38
N GLY A 606 -10.40 -5.92 -41.62
CA GLY A 606 -10.80 -6.66 -42.83
C GLY A 606 -10.42 -8.15 -42.81
N TYR A 607 -10.17 -8.73 -41.62
CA TYR A 607 -9.94 -10.16 -41.49
C TYR A 607 -11.07 -10.95 -42.15
N GLU A 608 -10.71 -11.73 -43.19
CA GLU A 608 -11.66 -12.46 -44.00
C GLU A 608 -11.37 -13.97 -43.97
N GLN A 609 -12.41 -14.76 -43.99
CA GLN A 609 -12.26 -16.21 -44.17
C GLN A 609 -11.88 -16.51 -45.63
N GLY A 610 -10.72 -17.11 -45.87
CA GLY A 610 -10.23 -17.45 -47.18
C GLY A 610 -8.84 -16.93 -47.55
N LYS A 611 -8.31 -15.97 -46.79
CA LYS A 611 -6.92 -15.52 -46.78
C LYS A 611 -6.17 -16.21 -45.64
N ASP A 612 -5.01 -16.75 -45.91
CA ASP A 612 -4.12 -17.29 -44.90
C ASP A 612 -3.20 -16.16 -44.39
N TYR A 613 -3.28 -15.86 -43.08
CA TYR A 613 -2.49 -14.79 -42.46
C TYR A 613 -1.26 -15.36 -41.78
N LYS A 614 -0.17 -14.62 -41.77
CA LYS A 614 0.99 -14.89 -40.92
C LYS A 614 0.60 -14.65 -39.46
N THR A 615 1.24 -15.35 -38.53
CA THR A 615 0.80 -15.41 -37.14
C THR A 615 1.95 -15.17 -36.18
N LEU A 616 1.77 -14.22 -35.27
CA LEU A 616 2.64 -13.99 -34.13
C LEU A 616 1.96 -14.51 -32.84
N TYR A 617 2.67 -15.33 -32.06
CA TYR A 617 2.29 -15.74 -30.72
C TYR A 617 3.05 -14.87 -29.71
N LEU A 618 2.32 -14.20 -28.83
CA LEU A 618 2.84 -13.32 -27.78
C LEU A 618 2.57 -13.91 -26.40
N ILE A 619 3.62 -14.20 -25.65
CA ILE A 619 3.52 -14.77 -24.30
C ILE A 619 3.78 -13.66 -23.26
N HIS A 620 2.88 -13.57 -22.27
CA HIS A 620 2.97 -12.61 -21.17
C HIS A 620 4.07 -12.99 -20.15
N GLY A 621 4.30 -12.11 -19.16
CA GLY A 621 5.26 -12.31 -18.07
C GLY A 621 4.71 -13.15 -16.92
N GLY A 622 5.54 -13.35 -15.89
CA GLY A 622 5.14 -14.05 -14.68
C GLY A 622 4.02 -13.31 -13.92
N GLY A 623 2.95 -14.03 -13.58
CA GLY A 623 1.78 -13.47 -12.89
C GLY A 623 0.76 -12.78 -13.79
N GLY A 624 1.04 -12.68 -15.10
CA GLY A 624 0.15 -12.11 -16.10
C GLY A 624 -0.83 -13.13 -16.70
N ASN A 625 -1.56 -12.69 -17.72
CA ASN A 625 -2.51 -13.49 -18.49
C ASN A 625 -2.63 -12.96 -19.94
N GLU A 626 -3.49 -13.56 -20.74
CA GLU A 626 -3.69 -13.24 -22.15
C GLU A 626 -4.18 -11.80 -22.43
N THR A 627 -4.58 -11.05 -21.41
CA THR A 627 -5.05 -9.67 -21.59
C THR A 627 -3.92 -8.64 -21.60
N GLU A 628 -2.74 -8.96 -21.04
CA GLU A 628 -1.72 -7.96 -20.74
C GLU A 628 -1.07 -7.33 -21.97
N TRP A 629 -0.75 -8.13 -22.99
CA TRP A 629 -0.07 -7.60 -24.17
C TRP A 629 -0.89 -6.54 -24.91
N TYR A 630 -2.20 -6.65 -24.98
CA TYR A 630 -2.99 -5.60 -25.62
C TYR A 630 -3.39 -4.48 -24.65
N GLN A 631 -3.51 -4.76 -23.36
CA GLN A 631 -3.85 -3.77 -22.33
C GLN A 631 -2.62 -2.94 -21.91
N LEU A 632 -1.60 -3.60 -21.36
CA LEU A 632 -0.36 -2.97 -20.92
C LEU A 632 0.63 -2.77 -22.07
N GLY A 633 0.73 -3.75 -22.93
CA GLY A 633 1.70 -3.76 -24.04
C GLY A 633 1.28 -2.95 -25.24
N SER A 634 0.06 -2.39 -25.28
CA SER A 634 -0.47 -1.63 -26.43
C SER A 634 -0.38 -2.38 -27.77
N ALA A 635 -0.28 -3.72 -27.75
CA ALA A 635 -0.01 -4.50 -28.95
C ALA A 635 -1.05 -4.26 -30.06
N LYS A 636 -2.34 -4.09 -29.69
CA LYS A 636 -3.36 -3.73 -30.66
C LYS A 636 -3.05 -2.44 -31.39
N ASN A 637 -2.69 -1.38 -30.66
CA ASN A 637 -2.38 -0.08 -31.27
C ASN A 637 -1.11 -0.17 -32.13
N ILE A 638 -0.09 -0.88 -31.66
CA ILE A 638 1.15 -1.10 -32.40
C ILE A 638 0.83 -1.75 -33.77
N PHE A 639 0.06 -2.84 -33.79
CA PHE A 639 -0.33 -3.51 -35.03
C PHE A 639 -1.25 -2.66 -35.91
N ASP A 640 -2.28 -2.02 -35.33
CA ASP A 640 -3.19 -1.13 -36.06
C ASP A 640 -2.42 -0.01 -36.79
N ASN A 641 -1.46 0.59 -36.12
CA ASN A 641 -0.65 1.69 -36.64
C ASN A 641 0.35 1.24 -37.68
N LEU A 642 1.15 0.18 -37.39
CA LEU A 642 2.18 -0.32 -38.30
C LEU A 642 1.56 -0.94 -39.58
N ILE A 643 0.42 -1.64 -39.49
CA ILE A 643 -0.30 -2.16 -40.66
C ILE A 643 -0.87 -0.98 -41.48
N THR A 644 -1.36 0.07 -40.82
CA THR A 644 -1.88 1.26 -41.52
C THR A 644 -0.77 1.97 -42.30
N ASP A 645 0.41 2.10 -41.69
CA ASP A 645 1.57 2.76 -42.32
C ASP A 645 2.27 1.85 -43.34
N GLY A 646 1.90 0.59 -43.45
CA GLY A 646 2.48 -0.38 -44.36
C GLY A 646 3.87 -0.90 -43.96
N GLU A 647 4.23 -0.72 -42.68
CA GLU A 647 5.48 -1.17 -42.07
C GLU A 647 5.47 -2.69 -41.75
N VAL A 648 4.30 -3.27 -41.58
CA VAL A 648 4.08 -4.70 -41.39
C VAL A 648 2.84 -5.14 -42.18
N GLU A 649 2.84 -6.36 -42.67
CA GLU A 649 1.67 -6.92 -43.35
C GLU A 649 0.57 -7.34 -42.34
N ASP A 650 -0.67 -7.50 -42.86
CA ASP A 650 -1.80 -7.97 -42.06
C ASP A 650 -1.44 -9.26 -41.31
N THR A 651 -1.35 -9.20 -39.99
CA THR A 651 -0.85 -10.29 -39.12
C THR A 651 -1.94 -10.62 -38.09
N VAL A 652 -2.18 -11.92 -37.86
CA VAL A 652 -2.96 -12.40 -36.71
C VAL A 652 -2.02 -12.52 -35.52
N VAL A 653 -2.43 -11.98 -34.36
CA VAL A 653 -1.65 -12.09 -33.11
C VAL A 653 -2.40 -12.92 -32.09
N ILE A 654 -1.75 -13.90 -31.52
CA ILE A 654 -2.27 -14.79 -30.47
C ILE A 654 -1.66 -14.38 -29.13
N PHE A 655 -2.47 -13.93 -28.22
CA PHE A 655 -2.06 -13.62 -26.84
C PHE A 655 -2.21 -14.91 -26.02
N VAL A 656 -1.07 -15.54 -25.74
CA VAL A 656 -1.02 -16.84 -25.09
C VAL A 656 -1.28 -16.69 -23.58
N ASP A 657 -2.14 -17.50 -23.01
CA ASP A 657 -2.33 -17.59 -21.56
C ASP A 657 -1.48 -18.71 -20.95
N GLU A 658 -0.55 -18.35 -20.12
CA GLU A 658 0.27 -19.28 -19.34
C GLU A 658 -0.06 -19.24 -17.82
N SER A 659 -1.06 -18.43 -17.43
CA SER A 659 -1.46 -18.26 -16.04
C SER A 659 -1.94 -19.56 -15.39
N ASN A 660 -2.65 -20.40 -16.15
CA ASN A 660 -3.19 -21.69 -15.73
C ASN A 660 -2.24 -22.88 -15.96
N MET A 661 -1.09 -22.66 -16.60
CA MET A 661 -0.16 -23.76 -16.90
C MET A 661 0.84 -24.00 -15.75
N LYS A 662 1.18 -25.30 -15.53
CA LYS A 662 2.28 -25.67 -14.60
C LYS A 662 3.63 -25.53 -15.32
N GLY A 663 4.65 -25.05 -14.63
CA GLY A 663 5.99 -24.89 -15.18
C GLY A 663 6.93 -24.07 -14.29
N GLY A 664 8.17 -23.95 -14.70
CA GLY A 664 9.24 -23.22 -14.00
C GLY A 664 10.13 -22.40 -14.95
N PHE A 665 11.36 -22.07 -14.52
CA PHE A 665 12.23 -21.11 -15.21
C PHE A 665 13.43 -21.73 -15.96
N ASN A 666 13.62 -23.04 -15.92
CA ASN A 666 14.64 -23.71 -16.72
C ASN A 666 13.98 -24.55 -17.83
N THR A 667 14.77 -24.95 -18.82
CA THR A 667 14.29 -25.65 -20.02
C THR A 667 13.47 -26.91 -19.68
N GLU A 668 13.87 -27.69 -18.70
CA GLU A 668 13.15 -28.90 -18.29
C GLU A 668 11.82 -28.54 -17.59
N ALA A 669 11.84 -27.55 -16.68
CA ALA A 669 10.68 -27.14 -15.92
C ALA A 669 9.62 -26.41 -16.77
N VAL A 670 10.03 -25.71 -17.82
CA VAL A 670 9.14 -24.98 -18.74
C VAL A 670 8.62 -25.86 -19.88
N SER A 671 9.15 -27.07 -20.05
CA SER A 671 8.85 -27.94 -21.19
C SER A 671 7.36 -28.28 -21.35
N GLN A 672 6.62 -28.35 -20.25
CA GLN A 672 5.17 -28.61 -20.30
C GLN A 672 4.37 -27.48 -20.92
N LYS A 673 4.77 -26.22 -20.66
CA LYS A 673 4.19 -25.03 -21.27
C LYS A 673 4.55 -24.96 -22.76
N VAL A 674 5.79 -25.25 -23.08
CA VAL A 674 6.29 -25.34 -24.48
C VAL A 674 5.52 -26.42 -25.25
N ASP A 675 5.30 -27.59 -24.64
CA ASP A 675 4.51 -28.66 -25.23
C ASP A 675 3.04 -28.24 -25.45
N ASN A 676 2.47 -27.51 -24.49
CA ASN A 676 1.12 -26.94 -24.61
C ASN A 676 1.03 -25.99 -25.82
N LEU A 677 1.95 -25.06 -25.94
CA LEU A 677 1.98 -24.11 -27.06
C LEU A 677 2.06 -24.83 -28.40
N VAL A 678 3.05 -25.72 -28.56
CA VAL A 678 3.39 -26.31 -29.86
C VAL A 678 2.39 -27.41 -30.28
N ASN A 679 1.96 -28.25 -29.34
CA ASN A 679 1.19 -29.43 -29.67
C ASN A 679 -0.32 -29.28 -29.47
N TYR A 680 -0.78 -28.21 -28.81
CA TYR A 680 -2.21 -27.99 -28.59
C TYR A 680 -2.68 -26.61 -29.10
N LEU A 681 -2.07 -25.48 -28.65
CA LEU A 681 -2.52 -24.15 -29.07
C LEU A 681 -2.28 -23.89 -30.57
N VAL A 682 -1.07 -24.13 -31.09
CA VAL A 682 -0.77 -23.91 -32.51
C VAL A 682 -1.70 -24.71 -33.42
N PRO A 683 -1.92 -26.04 -33.22
CA PRO A 683 -2.87 -26.81 -34.03
C PRO A 683 -4.32 -26.34 -33.90
N TYR A 684 -4.71 -25.89 -32.70
CA TYR A 684 -6.05 -25.32 -32.50
C TYR A 684 -6.27 -24.07 -33.34
N VAL A 685 -5.31 -23.10 -33.24
CA VAL A 685 -5.35 -21.86 -34.02
C VAL A 685 -5.39 -22.13 -35.52
N GLU A 686 -4.58 -23.07 -36.02
CA GLU A 686 -4.55 -23.44 -37.44
C GLU A 686 -5.82 -24.11 -37.93
N SER A 687 -6.61 -24.68 -37.03
CA SER A 687 -7.87 -25.34 -37.40
C SER A 687 -9.09 -24.44 -37.29
N HIS A 688 -9.02 -23.37 -36.47
CA HIS A 688 -10.16 -22.48 -36.17
C HIS A 688 -10.02 -21.10 -36.77
N TYR A 689 -8.80 -20.66 -37.10
CA TYR A 689 -8.51 -19.36 -37.69
C TYR A 689 -7.90 -19.47 -39.05
N LYS A 690 -8.04 -18.44 -39.88
CA LYS A 690 -7.41 -18.37 -41.21
C LYS A 690 -5.95 -17.93 -41.09
N VAL A 691 -5.11 -18.85 -40.70
CA VAL A 691 -3.67 -18.63 -40.59
C VAL A 691 -2.88 -19.61 -41.44
N SER A 692 -1.70 -19.18 -41.86
CA SER A 692 -0.79 -20.05 -42.63
C SER A 692 -0.30 -21.21 -41.75
N LYS A 693 -0.24 -22.40 -42.35
CA LYS A 693 0.35 -23.59 -41.73
C LYS A 693 1.84 -23.72 -42.02
N ASN A 694 2.37 -22.84 -42.86
CA ASN A 694 3.81 -22.78 -43.12
C ASN A 694 4.52 -22.27 -41.87
N LYS A 695 5.50 -23.01 -41.38
CA LYS A 695 6.28 -22.66 -40.19
C LYS A 695 7.12 -21.39 -40.37
N ASP A 696 7.44 -21.04 -41.59
CA ASP A 696 8.15 -19.80 -41.94
C ASP A 696 7.25 -18.54 -41.83
N ASP A 697 5.94 -18.72 -41.74
CA ASP A 697 4.95 -17.68 -41.54
C ASP A 697 4.51 -17.56 -40.07
N ARG A 698 5.27 -18.19 -39.13
CA ARG A 698 5.04 -18.10 -37.68
C ARG A 698 6.18 -17.37 -36.98
N ALA A 699 5.77 -16.56 -36.04
CA ALA A 699 6.65 -15.88 -35.12
C ALA A 699 6.23 -16.16 -33.66
N LEU A 700 7.20 -16.14 -32.75
CA LEU A 700 7.03 -16.31 -31.35
C LEU A 700 7.76 -15.18 -30.61
N SER A 701 7.09 -14.55 -29.69
CA SER A 701 7.70 -13.53 -28.85
C SER A 701 7.14 -13.58 -27.44
N GLY A 702 7.90 -13.07 -26.49
CA GLY A 702 7.46 -12.99 -25.11
C GLY A 702 8.35 -12.13 -24.25
N LEU A 703 7.82 -11.69 -23.12
CA LEU A 703 8.52 -10.90 -22.15
C LEU A 703 8.77 -11.69 -20.85
N SER A 704 9.89 -11.45 -20.16
CA SER A 704 10.16 -12.06 -18.85
C SER A 704 9.98 -13.59 -18.88
N GLN A 705 9.01 -14.14 -18.14
CA GLN A 705 8.69 -15.57 -18.17
C GLN A 705 8.31 -16.05 -19.59
N GLY A 706 7.56 -15.25 -20.35
CA GLY A 706 7.22 -15.57 -21.72
C GLY A 706 8.43 -15.59 -22.65
N SER A 707 9.45 -14.78 -22.39
CA SER A 707 10.74 -14.83 -23.08
C SER A 707 11.53 -16.09 -22.73
N ILE A 708 11.49 -16.53 -21.46
CA ILE A 708 12.04 -17.80 -21.00
C ILE A 708 11.40 -18.95 -21.79
N GLU A 709 10.08 -18.96 -21.93
CA GLU A 709 9.35 -19.97 -22.68
C GLU A 709 9.68 -19.93 -24.17
N SER A 710 9.72 -18.74 -24.78
CA SER A 710 10.06 -18.57 -26.17
C SER A 710 11.49 -19.05 -26.47
N SER A 711 12.45 -18.80 -25.56
CA SER A 711 13.81 -19.30 -25.69
C SER A 711 13.90 -20.83 -25.51
N ALA A 712 13.05 -21.43 -24.69
CA ALA A 712 12.95 -22.88 -24.59
C ALA A 712 12.35 -23.51 -25.86
N VAL A 713 11.35 -22.86 -26.48
CA VAL A 713 10.82 -23.31 -27.79
C VAL A 713 11.93 -23.27 -28.84
N LEU A 714 12.77 -22.21 -28.86
CA LEU A 714 13.91 -22.10 -29.77
C LEU A 714 14.90 -23.26 -29.61
N GLN A 715 15.02 -23.85 -28.41
CA GLN A 715 15.90 -24.99 -28.15
C GLN A 715 15.22 -26.35 -28.38
N LEU A 716 13.96 -26.50 -27.95
CA LEU A 716 13.29 -27.80 -28.00
C LEU A 716 12.51 -28.06 -29.30
N TYR A 717 12.03 -26.98 -29.93
CA TYR A 717 11.19 -27.01 -31.14
C TYR A 717 11.65 -25.97 -32.18
N THR A 718 12.94 -25.89 -32.42
CA THR A 718 13.63 -24.86 -33.23
C THR A 718 12.95 -24.60 -34.59
N ASN A 719 12.40 -25.64 -35.21
CA ASN A 719 11.81 -25.55 -36.55
C ASN A 719 10.32 -25.19 -36.58
N GLU A 720 9.71 -24.91 -35.43
CA GLU A 720 8.28 -24.58 -35.39
C GLU A 720 7.98 -23.11 -35.67
N PHE A 721 8.96 -22.24 -35.47
CA PHE A 721 8.82 -20.81 -35.70
C PHE A 721 10.06 -20.29 -36.51
N LYS A 722 9.85 -19.27 -37.32
CA LYS A 722 10.92 -18.65 -38.09
C LYS A 722 11.51 -17.44 -37.39
N TYR A 723 10.67 -16.64 -36.69
CA TYR A 723 11.03 -15.38 -36.06
C TYR A 723 10.83 -15.48 -34.55
N TYR A 724 11.79 -14.99 -33.79
CA TYR A 724 11.79 -15.00 -32.34
C TYR A 724 12.11 -13.59 -31.81
N GLY A 725 11.23 -13.07 -30.97
CA GLY A 725 11.43 -11.84 -30.18
C GLY A 725 11.50 -12.19 -28.71
N LEU A 726 12.65 -12.04 -28.07
CA LEU A 726 12.89 -12.41 -26.67
C LEU A 726 13.16 -11.14 -25.88
N TYR A 727 12.30 -10.84 -24.87
CA TYR A 727 12.43 -9.62 -24.10
C TYR A 727 12.66 -9.92 -22.64
N SER A 728 13.76 -9.40 -22.07
CA SER A 728 14.06 -9.43 -20.64
C SER A 728 14.24 -10.83 -20.04
N GLY A 729 15.00 -11.69 -20.67
CA GLY A 729 15.43 -12.98 -20.10
C GLY A 729 15.26 -14.19 -20.99
N THR A 730 15.98 -15.24 -20.64
CA THR A 730 15.96 -16.56 -21.32
C THR A 730 15.99 -17.68 -20.30
N VAL A 731 15.80 -18.91 -20.77
CA VAL A 731 16.12 -20.09 -19.94
C VAL A 731 17.61 -20.10 -19.59
N THR A 732 17.93 -20.74 -18.47
CA THR A 732 19.32 -21.00 -18.09
C THR A 732 20.06 -21.71 -19.22
N VAL A 733 21.24 -21.20 -19.57
CA VAL A 733 22.09 -21.80 -20.64
C VAL A 733 22.65 -23.13 -20.15
N GLU A 734 22.30 -24.22 -20.84
CA GLU A 734 22.78 -25.57 -20.57
C GLU A 734 23.21 -26.24 -21.90
N ASP A 735 24.50 -26.56 -22.06
CA ASP A 735 25.08 -27.09 -23.29
C ASP A 735 24.33 -28.33 -23.84
N LYS A 736 23.67 -29.14 -23.02
CA LYS A 736 22.93 -30.33 -23.42
C LYS A 736 21.78 -30.06 -24.40
N TYR A 737 21.25 -28.84 -24.44
CA TYR A 737 20.14 -28.44 -25.31
C TYR A 737 20.64 -27.83 -26.63
N PHE A 738 21.93 -27.55 -26.76
CA PHE A 738 22.54 -26.98 -27.97
C PHE A 738 23.33 -28.04 -28.73
N THR A 739 22.61 -29.06 -29.24
CA THR A 739 23.21 -30.08 -30.12
C THR A 739 23.52 -29.50 -31.47
N ASP A 740 24.42 -30.16 -32.27
CA ASP A 740 24.80 -29.68 -33.60
C ASP A 740 23.58 -29.45 -34.52
N ASP A 741 22.57 -30.32 -34.47
CA ASP A 741 21.33 -30.19 -35.27
C ASP A 741 20.52 -28.96 -34.82
N VAL A 742 20.44 -28.69 -33.52
CA VAL A 742 19.74 -27.51 -32.95
C VAL A 742 20.49 -26.25 -33.36
N ILE A 743 21.80 -26.21 -33.20
CA ILE A 743 22.64 -25.07 -33.60
C ILE A 743 22.48 -24.76 -35.10
N GLU A 744 22.56 -25.74 -35.95
CA GLU A 744 22.37 -25.55 -37.40
C GLU A 744 20.97 -25.06 -37.77
N ALA A 745 19.95 -25.53 -37.05
CA ALA A 745 18.58 -25.03 -37.19
C ALA A 745 18.44 -23.60 -36.71
N MET A 746 19.04 -23.25 -35.57
CA MET A 746 19.03 -21.89 -35.01
C MET A 746 19.69 -20.86 -35.95
N LYS A 747 20.74 -21.22 -36.67
CA LYS A 747 21.41 -20.36 -37.66
C LYS A 747 20.48 -19.92 -38.80
N THR A 748 19.38 -20.59 -38.98
CA THR A 748 18.39 -20.26 -40.02
C THR A 748 17.18 -19.51 -39.49
N ARG A 749 17.16 -19.14 -38.17
CA ARG A 749 16.09 -18.38 -37.54
C ARG A 749 16.45 -16.92 -37.47
N ASN A 750 15.41 -16.07 -37.41
CA ASN A 750 15.57 -14.62 -37.15
C ASN A 750 15.35 -14.41 -35.66
N ILE A 751 16.41 -14.06 -34.94
CA ILE A 751 16.41 -13.94 -33.49
C ILE A 751 16.68 -12.49 -33.12
N PHE A 752 15.70 -11.85 -32.45
CA PHE A 752 15.81 -10.52 -31.91
C PHE A 752 15.72 -10.58 -30.39
N LEU A 753 16.64 -9.95 -29.72
CA LEU A 753 16.69 -9.87 -28.26
C LEU A 753 16.60 -8.40 -27.85
N ALA A 754 15.85 -8.10 -26.80
CA ALA A 754 15.79 -6.75 -26.25
C ALA A 754 15.62 -6.78 -24.73
N GLY A 755 16.18 -5.77 -24.06
CA GLY A 755 16.06 -5.64 -22.62
C GLY A 755 16.42 -4.25 -22.12
N GLY A 756 16.12 -3.97 -20.85
CA GLY A 756 16.36 -2.68 -20.24
C GLY A 756 17.76 -2.52 -19.66
N THR A 757 18.24 -1.28 -19.58
CA THR A 757 19.52 -0.90 -18.95
C THR A 757 19.57 -1.26 -17.45
N LEU A 758 18.43 -1.34 -16.78
CA LEU A 758 18.27 -1.66 -15.36
C LEU A 758 17.58 -3.01 -15.14
N ASP A 759 17.56 -3.86 -16.12
CA ASP A 759 16.77 -5.09 -16.16
C ASP A 759 17.63 -6.33 -15.81
N LEU A 760 17.19 -7.09 -14.80
CA LEU A 760 17.81 -8.35 -14.40
C LEU A 760 17.77 -9.44 -15.49
N GLY A 761 16.78 -9.42 -16.36
CA GLY A 761 16.74 -10.30 -17.53
C GLY A 761 17.81 -9.96 -18.57
N THR A 762 18.29 -8.73 -18.55
CA THR A 762 19.36 -8.25 -19.44
C THR A 762 20.73 -8.48 -18.83
N ILE A 763 20.89 -8.22 -17.52
CA ILE A 763 22.16 -8.28 -16.78
C ILE A 763 21.97 -8.86 -15.38
N ASN A 764 23.04 -9.47 -14.85
CA ASN A 764 23.14 -9.93 -13.45
C ASN A 764 22.04 -10.90 -12.98
N SER A 765 21.40 -11.65 -13.86
CA SER A 765 20.40 -12.62 -13.48
C SER A 765 20.97 -13.75 -12.62
N PRO A 766 20.42 -14.00 -11.43
CA PRO A 766 20.85 -15.11 -10.58
C PRO A 766 20.59 -16.48 -11.21
N SER A 767 19.68 -16.57 -12.17
CA SER A 767 19.32 -17.81 -12.88
C SER A 767 20.21 -18.12 -14.06
N LYS A 768 21.21 -17.28 -14.37
CA LYS A 768 22.07 -17.41 -15.56
C LYS A 768 21.28 -17.40 -16.88
N GLY A 769 20.19 -16.64 -16.91
CA GLY A 769 19.34 -16.43 -18.08
C GLY A 769 19.36 -14.99 -18.57
N SER A 770 20.28 -14.13 -18.08
CA SER A 770 20.43 -12.77 -18.61
C SER A 770 21.12 -12.76 -19.97
N PHE A 771 20.73 -11.79 -20.79
CA PHE A 771 21.25 -11.68 -22.15
C PHE A 771 22.75 -11.41 -22.18
N LEU A 772 23.19 -10.31 -21.57
CA LEU A 772 24.57 -9.85 -21.71
C LEU A 772 25.60 -10.72 -20.98
N ASP A 773 25.21 -11.39 -19.88
CA ASP A 773 26.15 -12.17 -19.09
C ASP A 773 26.25 -13.63 -19.54
N TYR A 774 25.18 -14.19 -20.10
CA TYR A 774 25.12 -15.63 -20.39
C TYR A 774 24.63 -15.98 -21.79
N TYR A 775 23.49 -15.43 -22.24
CA TYR A 775 22.85 -15.93 -23.46
C TYR A 775 23.56 -15.44 -24.74
N CYS A 776 23.79 -14.14 -24.88
CA CYS A 776 24.51 -13.57 -26.02
C CYS A 776 25.95 -14.14 -26.16
N PRO A 777 26.77 -14.20 -25.09
CA PRO A 777 28.09 -14.85 -25.17
C PRO A 777 28.02 -16.32 -25.56
N HIS A 778 26.91 -17.02 -25.18
CA HIS A 778 26.75 -18.41 -25.63
C HIS A 778 26.40 -18.51 -27.10
N LEU A 779 25.49 -17.69 -27.63
CA LEU A 779 25.12 -17.63 -29.02
C LEU A 779 26.34 -17.29 -29.88
N ASP A 780 27.17 -16.32 -29.48
CA ASP A 780 28.43 -15.97 -30.11
C ASP A 780 29.38 -17.17 -30.19
N LYS A 781 29.52 -17.90 -29.08
CA LYS A 781 30.39 -19.09 -29.00
C LYS A 781 29.98 -20.19 -29.99
N ILE A 782 28.66 -20.39 -30.18
CA ILE A 782 28.12 -21.43 -31.07
C ILE A 782 27.85 -20.94 -32.48
N GLY A 783 28.13 -19.66 -32.80
CA GLY A 783 27.99 -19.06 -34.12
C GLY A 783 26.56 -18.91 -34.61
N VAL A 784 25.63 -18.62 -33.72
CA VAL A 784 24.23 -18.29 -34.01
C VAL A 784 24.08 -16.79 -34.08
N ASN A 785 23.57 -16.26 -35.19
CA ASN A 785 23.35 -14.82 -35.39
C ASN A 785 22.08 -14.38 -34.65
N TYR A 786 22.16 -13.21 -34.07
CA TYR A 786 21.03 -12.52 -33.39
C TYR A 786 21.22 -11.01 -33.46
N ASP A 787 20.16 -10.26 -33.36
CA ASP A 787 20.19 -8.81 -33.10
C ASP A 787 19.83 -8.56 -31.63
N PHE A 788 20.48 -7.56 -31.03
CA PHE A 788 20.22 -7.17 -29.65
C PHE A 788 20.06 -5.67 -29.52
N GLU A 789 18.98 -5.23 -28.84
CA GLU A 789 18.69 -3.84 -28.55
C GLU A 789 18.58 -3.60 -27.05
N LEU A 790 19.26 -2.54 -26.60
CA LEU A 790 19.24 -2.12 -25.21
C LEU A 790 18.35 -0.87 -25.07
N GLU A 791 17.26 -1.02 -24.34
CA GLU A 791 16.29 0.04 -24.08
C GLU A 791 16.53 0.74 -22.75
N ASN A 792 16.22 2.03 -22.66
CA ASN A 792 16.26 2.72 -21.39
C ASN A 792 15.08 2.32 -20.51
N GLY A 793 15.34 1.66 -19.39
CA GLY A 793 14.32 1.21 -18.47
C GLY A 793 14.72 -0.02 -17.67
N GLY A 794 13.78 -0.50 -16.87
CA GLY A 794 13.93 -1.68 -16.03
C GLY A 794 13.29 -2.92 -16.64
N HIS A 795 12.84 -3.79 -15.79
CA HIS A 795 12.04 -4.95 -16.16
C HIS A 795 10.57 -4.52 -16.26
N ASP A 796 10.23 -3.76 -17.30
CA ASP A 796 8.97 -2.99 -17.35
C ASP A 796 8.37 -2.86 -18.77
N TRP A 797 7.10 -2.44 -18.80
CA TRP A 797 6.33 -2.32 -20.03
C TRP A 797 6.83 -1.24 -21.00
N ASN A 798 7.57 -0.22 -20.54
CA ASN A 798 8.14 0.76 -21.47
C ASN A 798 9.20 0.11 -22.34
N VAL A 799 10.04 -0.75 -21.75
CA VAL A 799 11.03 -1.56 -22.46
C VAL A 799 10.35 -2.54 -23.42
N TRP A 800 9.33 -3.26 -22.94
CA TRP A 800 8.67 -4.31 -23.73
C TRP A 800 7.83 -3.77 -24.89
N ARG A 801 7.20 -2.59 -24.72
CA ARG A 801 6.50 -1.90 -25.83
C ARG A 801 7.46 -1.44 -26.89
N ALA A 802 8.58 -0.84 -26.51
CA ALA A 802 9.64 -0.45 -27.45
C ALA A 802 10.19 -1.68 -28.19
N ALA A 803 10.53 -2.74 -27.46
CA ALA A 803 11.02 -4.01 -28.02
C ALA A 803 10.02 -4.65 -28.99
N LEU A 804 8.72 -4.70 -28.65
CA LEU A 804 7.67 -5.21 -29.53
C LEU A 804 7.56 -4.34 -30.80
N THR A 805 7.57 -3.01 -30.65
CA THR A 805 7.48 -2.10 -31.79
C THR A 805 8.64 -2.30 -32.75
N THR A 806 9.88 -2.35 -32.26
CA THR A 806 11.08 -2.61 -33.07
C THR A 806 11.02 -3.99 -33.72
N PHE A 807 10.65 -5.03 -32.94
CA PHE A 807 10.52 -6.38 -33.47
C PHE A 807 9.52 -6.45 -34.63
N VAL A 808 8.34 -5.89 -34.47
CA VAL A 808 7.26 -5.93 -35.47
C VAL A 808 7.62 -5.12 -36.71
N LYS A 809 8.25 -3.97 -36.55
CA LYS A 809 8.60 -3.05 -37.64
C LYS A 809 9.79 -3.53 -38.43
N ASP A 810 10.88 -3.92 -37.76
CA ASP A 810 12.17 -4.08 -38.39
C ASP A 810 12.56 -5.54 -38.61
N TYR A 811 11.99 -6.51 -37.90
CA TYR A 811 12.38 -7.91 -37.94
C TYR A 811 11.26 -8.87 -38.38
N LEU A 812 10.01 -8.58 -38.01
CA LEU A 812 8.90 -9.49 -38.30
C LEU A 812 8.60 -9.53 -39.80
N TRP A 813 8.58 -10.72 -40.36
CA TRP A 813 8.36 -11.01 -41.79
C TRP A 813 9.45 -10.49 -42.75
N ASN A 814 10.52 -9.95 -42.19
CA ASN A 814 11.64 -9.51 -42.98
C ASN A 814 12.60 -10.67 -43.28
N ASN A 815 12.66 -11.09 -44.57
CA ASN A 815 13.50 -12.19 -45.00
C ASN A 815 14.93 -11.72 -45.48
N GLU A 816 15.21 -10.44 -45.47
CA GLU A 816 16.54 -9.94 -45.72
C GLU A 816 17.44 -10.26 -44.54
N THR A 817 18.22 -11.35 -44.63
CA THR A 817 19.42 -11.49 -43.80
C THR A 817 20.27 -10.26 -44.10
N LYS A 818 20.37 -9.35 -43.14
CA LYS A 818 21.38 -8.28 -43.21
C LYS A 818 22.74 -9.00 -43.19
N ASP A 819 23.28 -9.18 -44.37
CA ASP A 819 24.67 -9.65 -44.54
C ASP A 819 25.60 -8.70 -43.80
N ASP A 820 26.39 -9.25 -42.89
CA ASP A 820 27.51 -8.60 -42.19
C ASP A 820 27.21 -7.36 -41.35
N HIS A 821 26.60 -7.54 -40.19
CA HIS A 821 27.04 -6.77 -39.04
C HIS A 821 28.12 -7.58 -38.28
N GLN A 822 29.33 -7.61 -38.82
CA GLN A 822 30.52 -7.66 -37.97
C GLN A 822 30.31 -6.66 -36.85
N ALA A 823 30.49 -7.13 -35.63
CA ALA A 823 30.58 -6.32 -34.45
C ALA A 823 31.43 -5.07 -34.76
N ASP A 824 30.78 -4.00 -35.14
CA ASP A 824 31.42 -2.71 -35.12
C ASP A 824 31.72 -2.42 -33.65
N ASP A 825 33.00 -2.32 -33.44
CA ASP A 825 33.71 -1.99 -32.23
C ASP A 825 32.84 -1.26 -31.22
N LYS A 826 32.90 -1.75 -30.00
CA LYS A 826 32.59 -1.03 -28.78
C LYS A 826 32.77 0.47 -29.00
N LYS A 827 31.72 1.15 -29.43
CA LYS A 827 31.63 2.60 -29.30
C LYS A 827 31.37 2.89 -27.87
N ASP A 828 32.47 3.14 -27.19
CA ASP A 828 32.59 3.90 -26.00
C ASP A 828 31.73 5.17 -26.13
N ASN A 829 30.50 5.15 -25.65
CA ASN A 829 29.64 6.32 -25.52
C ASN A 829 30.03 7.08 -24.24
N THR A 830 31.29 7.47 -24.18
CA THR A 830 31.68 8.61 -23.37
C THR A 830 31.12 9.86 -24.03
N PRO A 831 30.41 10.75 -23.33
CA PRO A 831 29.95 12.02 -23.89
C PRO A 831 31.18 12.83 -24.30
N ASN A 832 31.42 12.96 -25.61
CA ASN A 832 32.41 13.86 -26.14
C ASN A 832 32.08 15.30 -25.75
N GLN A 833 32.90 15.83 -24.90
CA GLN A 833 33.20 17.26 -24.91
C GLN A 833 33.88 17.59 -26.23
N ASP A 834 33.24 18.23 -27.14
CA ASP A 834 33.81 18.94 -28.27
C ASP A 834 33.33 20.37 -28.23
N THR A 835 34.21 21.19 -27.85
CA THR A 835 35.24 21.99 -28.60
C THR A 835 34.68 22.78 -29.76
N ASN A 836 34.56 24.07 -29.46
CA ASN A 836 35.01 25.23 -30.22
C ASN A 836 34.50 25.39 -31.65
N ASP A 837 33.74 26.43 -31.86
CA ASP A 837 34.09 27.39 -32.90
C ASP A 837 34.04 28.83 -32.40
N LYS A 838 35.18 29.47 -32.64
CA LYS A 838 35.53 30.82 -32.26
C LYS A 838 34.70 31.87 -33.00
N VAL A 839 34.16 32.86 -32.31
CA VAL A 839 34.23 34.24 -32.82
C VAL A 839 34.70 35.15 -31.71
N ASN A 840 35.82 35.78 -32.02
CA ASN A 840 36.46 36.89 -31.26
C ASN A 840 35.54 38.10 -31.02
N THR A 841 35.60 38.70 -29.84
CA THR A 841 36.22 40.08 -29.72
C THR A 841 36.33 40.51 -28.24
N SER A 842 37.56 40.71 -27.87
CA SER A 842 38.18 41.78 -27.02
C SER A 842 37.31 42.53 -25.99
N THR A 843 37.67 42.68 -24.75
CA THR A 843 38.82 43.37 -24.16
C THR A 843 38.75 43.38 -22.65
N SER A 844 39.86 43.11 -22.06
CA SER A 844 40.62 43.78 -20.97
C SER A 844 40.03 43.87 -19.56
N ASN A 845 40.74 43.37 -18.68
CA ASN A 845 41.58 43.83 -17.58
C ASN A 845 41.32 43.16 -16.22
N LYS A 846 42.36 42.40 -15.84
CA LYS A 846 43.18 42.50 -14.61
C LYS A 846 42.45 42.92 -13.33
N THR A 847 42.56 42.12 -12.24
CA THR A 847 43.76 42.01 -11.37
C THR A 847 43.50 41.06 -10.23
N ASN A 848 44.50 40.19 -10.07
CA ASN A 848 45.22 39.80 -8.84
C ASN A 848 44.52 39.58 -7.50
N ASN A 849 44.74 38.35 -7.02
CA ASN A 849 45.54 38.02 -5.85
C ASN A 849 44.84 37.62 -4.53
N LYS A 850 45.31 36.49 -4.15
CA LYS A 850 45.79 35.99 -2.84
C LYS A 850 44.84 35.29 -1.89
N GLU A 851 45.18 34.04 -1.73
CA GLU A 851 45.44 33.28 -0.50
C GLU A 851 44.86 33.87 0.83
N ASN A 852 44.10 33.08 1.56
CA ASN A 852 44.61 32.39 2.74
C ASN A 852 43.53 31.64 3.54
N LYS A 853 43.92 30.42 3.91
CA LYS A 853 43.84 29.74 5.21
C LYS A 853 42.53 29.65 5.98
N ASN A 854 42.23 28.38 6.21
CA ASN A 854 41.82 27.78 7.50
C ASN A 854 40.89 28.58 8.40
N ASP A 855 39.72 28.07 8.61
CA ASP A 855 39.34 27.84 10.00
C ASP A 855 38.32 26.71 10.14
N LYS A 856 38.67 25.76 11.02
CA LYS A 856 37.83 24.71 11.58
C LYS A 856 36.72 25.36 12.39
N VAL A 857 35.49 24.98 12.15
CA VAL A 857 34.47 25.02 13.20
C VAL A 857 33.92 23.59 13.37
N LYS A 858 34.04 23.16 14.60
CA LYS A 858 33.59 21.88 15.16
C LYS A 858 32.09 21.90 15.39
N THR A 859 31.54 20.67 15.27
CA THR A 859 30.58 20.03 16.18
C THR A 859 29.12 20.43 16.14
N GLY A 860 28.36 19.40 16.09
CA GLY A 860 27.12 19.10 16.81
C GLY A 860 26.07 18.52 15.89
N ASP A 861 25.72 17.37 15.91
CA ASP A 861 24.97 16.49 16.76
C ASP A 861 24.66 15.19 16.01
N MET A 862 25.30 14.13 16.43
CA MET A 862 24.96 12.78 16.04
C MET A 862 24.07 12.19 17.14
N THR A 863 22.77 12.33 17.04
CA THR A 863 21.84 11.66 17.97
C THR A 863 20.48 11.31 17.35
N VAL A 864 20.39 10.87 16.09
CA VAL A 864 19.13 10.37 15.54
C VAL A 864 19.27 9.08 14.68
N ILE A 865 20.44 8.47 14.60
CA ILE A 865 20.63 7.29 13.71
C ILE A 865 20.69 5.95 14.45
N ALA A 866 20.74 5.92 15.75
CA ALA A 866 20.92 4.68 16.53
C ALA A 866 19.75 3.69 16.52
N PRO A 867 18.45 4.04 16.42
CA PRO A 867 17.39 3.04 16.48
C PRO A 867 17.24 2.20 15.22
N PHE A 868 17.62 2.70 14.05
CA PHE A 868 17.36 2.01 12.78
C PHE A 868 18.40 0.96 12.42
N VAL A 869 19.63 1.11 12.88
CA VAL A 869 20.70 0.12 12.65
C VAL A 869 20.51 -1.12 13.53
N LEU A 870 19.96 -0.98 14.73
CA LEU A 870 19.67 -2.12 15.61
C LEU A 870 18.52 -2.99 15.06
N MET A 871 17.52 -2.41 14.43
CA MET A 871 16.41 -3.16 13.84
C MET A 871 16.85 -4.04 12.66
N ALA A 872 17.78 -3.58 11.83
CA ALA A 872 18.30 -4.35 10.71
C ALA A 872 19.20 -5.53 11.15
N ILE A 873 19.93 -5.37 12.25
CA ILE A 873 20.78 -6.42 12.81
C ILE A 873 19.95 -7.50 13.49
N CYS A 874 18.87 -7.14 14.19
CA CYS A 874 17.96 -8.10 14.83
C CYS A 874 17.23 -8.99 13.81
N THR A 875 16.83 -8.45 12.67
CA THR A 875 16.15 -9.22 11.61
C THR A 875 17.11 -10.24 10.95
N ALA A 876 18.38 -9.90 10.78
CA ALA A 876 19.38 -10.79 10.22
C ALA A 876 19.74 -11.96 11.17
N ILE A 877 19.77 -11.72 12.48
CA ILE A 877 20.03 -12.75 13.50
C ILE A 877 18.85 -13.71 13.61
N PHE A 878 17.61 -13.22 13.48
CA PHE A 878 16.40 -14.04 13.51
C PHE A 878 16.33 -15.03 12.34
N ILE A 879 16.73 -14.62 11.15
CA ILE A 879 16.79 -15.50 9.96
C ILE A 879 17.87 -16.57 10.10
N VAL A 880 18.98 -16.27 10.75
CA VAL A 880 20.08 -17.25 11.00
C VAL A 880 19.68 -18.27 12.09
N LEU A 881 18.92 -17.86 13.08
CA LEU A 881 18.44 -18.75 14.15
C LEU A 881 17.32 -19.69 13.68
N LEU A 882 16.42 -19.22 12.82
CA LEU A 882 15.40 -20.08 12.20
C LEU A 882 16.02 -21.14 11.28
N ARG A 883 17.10 -20.83 10.56
CA ARG A 883 17.83 -21.81 9.76
C ARG A 883 18.56 -22.87 10.58
N LYS A 884 19.00 -22.56 11.80
CA LYS A 884 19.63 -23.56 12.70
C LYS A 884 18.63 -24.50 13.37
N LYS A 885 17.36 -24.12 13.49
CA LYS A 885 16.30 -24.97 14.07
C LYS A 885 15.67 -25.95 13.07
N ALA A 886 15.86 -25.73 11.76
CA ALA A 886 15.41 -26.64 10.70
C ALA A 886 16.39 -27.77 10.36
N TYR A 887 17.56 -27.82 11.01
CA TYR A 887 18.60 -28.84 10.81
C TYR A 887 19.00 -29.59 12.11
N LYS A 888 18.06 -29.68 13.04
CA LYS A 888 18.20 -30.65 14.17
C LYS A 888 16.93 -31.49 14.29
#